data_d259e408b826fbe833561d9fd36c0ad5
#
_entry.id   d259e408b826fbe833561d9fd36c0ad5
#
_cell.length_a   1.000
_cell.length_b   1.000
_cell.length_c   1.000
_cell.angle_alpha   90.00
_cell.angle_beta   90.00
_cell.angle_gamma   90.00
#
_symmetry.space_group_name_H-M   'P 1'
#
loop_
_entity.id
_entity.type
_entity.pdbx_description
1 polymer ?
#
loop_
_entity_poly.entity_id
_entity_poly.type
_entity_poly.pdbx_seq_one_letter_code
_entity_poly.pdbx_strand_id
1 'polypeptide(L)'
;MPRKLNKQTTIGGKISSLVAFSVFTATILLAVFLGFIQLNQSVKQKRVALESTAYIYASALADQIEQKDRQGAQQVLSSIARVPNILHAAAVDNSGQTIASMGNVTFLMSDQVGSQPGILELLSKGNLPVAVDIVRSGENVGKLIILGDIRDIRGQLFWTLLTTAIASITASLLAFPISSPLRRRIVTPIVTLTNAMKRMRETRSFSVTMVEEAEGETRVMVDTFNSMIADIHHRDEALRKLAYFDPLTGLPNRAKFQRILEDAVQIKVEKAAVFILDIDNFHAINDAMGHSIGDALLMDVAARLISELPENASIARLGGDEFAIFIPGITNTADAQIALAKFISTFYTPIKILGHEIHIAISAGVVLVPEHASTPTEIQRHLDLALYDAKKSGTGRVTFFRKELVEDLNEEAELVKGLRHALAQNQITAFFQPVINIKSGCVEGFEALARWIDPVKGPIPPFKFIPVAEKSGLISILGAQILKQSCQQAMRWQEAGKNNWTVAVNVSAAQILQSGFVDQVRAVLDETELPPHLLCLELTESLFVGKSMLIVKKMLQEFRELGIKTALDDFGTGYSSLSYLEHLPFDKLKIDRAFVKDAREGSKNTELLKGIINLAHGLGMLVVAEGAETESELAVLRKLNADSVQGYIFAKPMPADSATITAELIDQKNLLPNKISA
;
A
#
# COMPACT_ATOMS: atom_id res chain seq x y z
N MET A 1 -8.30 45.38 -10.87
CA MET A 1 -7.14 45.97 -11.57
C MET A 1 -6.53 44.91 -12.49
N PRO A 2 -6.58 45.07 -13.81
CA PRO A 2 -5.99 44.12 -14.73
C PRO A 2 -4.47 44.28 -14.75
N ARG A 3 -3.76 43.20 -14.40
CA ARG A 3 -2.30 43.11 -14.54
C ARG A 3 -1.92 43.31 -16.02
N LYS A 4 -1.11 44.32 -16.28
CA LYS A 4 -0.44 44.54 -17.56
C LYS A 4 0.28 43.26 -17.97
N LEU A 5 -0.21 42.60 -19.03
CA LEU A 5 0.50 41.54 -19.71
C LEU A 5 1.81 42.12 -20.25
N ASN A 6 2.90 41.81 -19.57
CA ASN A 6 4.24 41.99 -20.10
C ASN A 6 4.30 41.12 -21.37
N LYS A 7 4.37 41.75 -22.56
CA LYS A 7 4.62 41.08 -23.84
C LYS A 7 6.01 40.46 -23.80
N GLN A 8 6.13 39.32 -23.12
CA GLN A 8 7.31 38.49 -23.29
C GLN A 8 7.33 38.06 -24.76
N THR A 9 8.26 38.64 -25.52
CA THR A 9 8.52 38.21 -26.89
C THR A 9 8.77 36.70 -26.87
N THR A 10 7.92 35.96 -27.59
CA THR A 10 8.03 34.51 -27.68
C THR A 10 9.42 34.13 -28.23
N ILE A 11 9.96 32.97 -27.78
CA ILE A 11 11.26 32.45 -28.26
C ILE A 11 11.29 32.45 -29.80
N GLY A 12 10.19 32.07 -30.44
CA GLY A 12 10.06 32.10 -31.89
C GLY A 12 10.16 33.50 -32.51
N GLY A 13 9.64 34.52 -31.84
CA GLY A 13 9.78 35.92 -32.28
C GLY A 13 11.21 36.43 -32.15
N LYS A 14 11.90 36.04 -31.07
CA LYS A 14 13.33 36.40 -30.87
C LYS A 14 14.22 35.75 -31.93
N ILE A 15 14.00 34.48 -32.28
CA ILE A 15 14.77 33.80 -33.34
C ILE A 15 14.54 34.43 -34.68
N SER A 16 13.29 34.72 -35.09
CA SER A 16 12.98 35.37 -36.35
C SER A 16 13.60 36.79 -36.43
N SER A 17 13.57 37.57 -35.36
CA SER A 17 14.21 38.87 -35.31
C SER A 17 15.73 38.80 -35.38
N LEU A 18 16.33 37.78 -34.73
CA LEU A 18 17.79 37.55 -34.75
C LEU A 18 18.27 37.13 -36.14
N VAL A 19 17.54 36.29 -36.85
CA VAL A 19 17.82 35.92 -38.25
C VAL A 19 17.72 37.13 -39.17
N ALA A 20 16.63 37.88 -39.07
CA ALA A 20 16.46 39.13 -39.88
C ALA A 20 17.55 40.14 -39.58
N PHE A 21 17.92 40.33 -38.30
CA PHE A 21 19.01 41.22 -37.90
C PHE A 21 20.38 40.77 -38.41
N SER A 22 20.65 39.48 -38.36
CA SER A 22 21.91 38.88 -38.87
C SER A 22 22.04 39.07 -40.38
N VAL A 23 20.96 38.83 -41.14
CA VAL A 23 20.93 39.09 -42.60
C VAL A 23 21.14 40.56 -42.90
N PHE A 24 20.46 41.45 -42.16
CA PHE A 24 20.61 42.90 -42.32
C PHE A 24 22.04 43.37 -42.04
N THR A 25 22.64 42.95 -40.93
CA THR A 25 24.02 43.35 -40.60
C THR A 25 25.04 42.79 -41.59
N ALA A 26 24.89 41.52 -42.01
CA ALA A 26 25.78 40.91 -42.98
C ALA A 26 25.71 41.63 -44.35
N THR A 27 24.50 41.96 -44.81
CA THR A 27 24.32 42.68 -46.11
C THR A 27 24.84 44.11 -46.04
N ILE A 28 24.68 44.83 -44.93
CA ILE A 28 25.27 46.17 -44.75
C ILE A 28 26.79 46.13 -44.73
N LEU A 29 27.39 45.19 -43.97
CA LEU A 29 28.84 45.03 -43.91
C LEU A 29 29.41 44.70 -45.28
N LEU A 30 28.78 43.83 -46.06
CA LEU A 30 29.17 43.51 -47.43
C LEU A 30 29.04 44.79 -48.36
N ALA A 31 27.94 45.54 -48.21
CA ALA A 31 27.70 46.78 -48.97
C ALA A 31 28.74 47.79 -48.68
N VAL A 32 29.11 48.05 -47.42
CA VAL A 32 30.18 49.03 -47.06
C VAL A 32 31.52 48.54 -47.62
N PHE A 33 31.82 47.26 -47.55
CA PHE A 33 33.06 46.71 -48.10
C PHE A 33 33.15 46.85 -49.64
N LEU A 34 32.09 46.51 -50.39
CA LEU A 34 32.03 46.65 -51.82
C LEU A 34 32.04 48.13 -52.24
N GLY A 35 31.31 48.96 -51.49
CA GLY A 35 31.32 50.42 -51.73
C GLY A 35 32.73 51.03 -51.59
N PHE A 36 33.47 50.61 -50.58
CA PHE A 36 34.86 51.04 -50.38
C PHE A 36 35.77 50.62 -51.54
N ILE A 37 35.65 49.36 -52.00
CA ILE A 37 36.43 48.86 -53.17
C ILE A 37 36.07 49.65 -54.38
N GLN A 38 34.79 49.86 -54.69
CA GLN A 38 34.33 50.60 -55.88
C GLN A 38 34.78 52.02 -55.81
N LEU A 39 34.71 52.68 -54.65
CA LEU A 39 35.20 54.10 -54.49
C LEU A 39 36.68 54.13 -54.75
N ASN A 40 37.49 53.27 -54.24
CA ASN A 40 38.94 53.25 -54.46
C ASN A 40 39.29 53.04 -55.96
N GLN A 41 38.57 52.16 -56.62
CA GLN A 41 38.71 51.91 -58.07
C GLN A 41 38.32 53.19 -58.90
N SER A 42 37.20 53.81 -58.58
CA SER A 42 36.72 55.01 -59.32
C SER A 42 37.68 56.18 -59.15
N VAL A 43 38.21 56.45 -57.96
CA VAL A 43 39.22 57.50 -57.74
C VAL A 43 40.48 57.15 -58.46
N LYS A 44 40.98 55.90 -58.44
CA LYS A 44 42.17 55.48 -59.16
C LYS A 44 42.02 55.64 -60.68
N GLN A 45 40.88 55.25 -61.28
CA GLN A 45 40.59 55.41 -62.70
C GLN A 45 40.59 56.90 -63.11
N LYS A 46 39.94 57.74 -62.33
CA LYS A 46 39.93 59.17 -62.61
C LYS A 46 41.34 59.82 -62.53
N ARG A 47 42.14 59.38 -61.54
CA ARG A 47 43.53 59.85 -61.42
C ARG A 47 44.33 59.47 -62.63
N VAL A 48 44.29 58.21 -63.09
CA VAL A 48 44.99 57.78 -64.29
C VAL A 48 44.55 58.54 -65.55
N ALA A 49 43.25 58.78 -65.69
CA ALA A 49 42.71 59.56 -66.79
C ALA A 49 43.23 61.03 -66.79
N LEU A 50 43.25 61.69 -65.61
CA LEU A 50 43.78 63.02 -65.47
C LEU A 50 45.28 63.09 -65.66
N GLU A 51 46.05 62.09 -65.17
CA GLU A 51 47.51 61.99 -65.39
C GLU A 51 47.81 61.80 -66.85
N SER A 52 47.10 60.90 -67.53
CA SER A 52 47.28 60.76 -69.03
C SER A 52 47.00 62.02 -69.76
N THR A 53 45.92 62.75 -69.38
CA THR A 53 45.63 64.07 -70.00
C THR A 53 46.70 65.06 -69.64
N ALA A 54 47.19 65.12 -68.43
CA ALA A 54 48.22 65.96 -67.95
C ALA A 54 49.54 65.77 -68.76
N TYR A 55 49.91 64.47 -68.98
CA TYR A 55 51.12 64.15 -69.75
C TYR A 55 51.03 64.65 -71.19
N ILE A 56 49.87 64.59 -71.85
CA ILE A 56 49.67 65.06 -73.21
C ILE A 56 49.91 66.59 -73.25
N TYR A 57 49.30 67.30 -72.34
CA TYR A 57 49.43 68.76 -72.27
C TYR A 57 50.79 69.25 -71.73
N ALA A 58 51.41 68.49 -70.83
CA ALA A 58 52.77 68.73 -70.33
C ALA A 58 53.77 68.73 -71.48
N SER A 59 53.64 67.67 -72.36
CA SER A 59 54.46 67.64 -73.59
C SER A 59 54.24 68.79 -74.50
N ALA A 60 52.98 69.25 -74.64
CA ALA A 60 52.67 70.44 -75.51
C ALA A 60 53.13 71.75 -74.88
N LEU A 61 53.36 71.83 -73.57
CA LEU A 61 53.80 73.05 -72.86
C LEU A 61 55.35 73.12 -72.78
N ALA A 62 56.05 72.05 -73.07
CA ALA A 62 57.50 71.98 -72.85
C ALA A 62 58.31 73.07 -73.49
N ASP A 63 58.00 73.39 -74.75
CA ASP A 63 58.68 74.51 -75.49
C ASP A 63 58.39 75.86 -74.91
N GLN A 64 57.12 76.16 -74.55
CA GLN A 64 56.66 77.41 -74.04
C GLN A 64 57.20 77.66 -72.61
N ILE A 65 57.34 76.67 -71.82
CA ILE A 65 57.88 76.83 -70.45
C ILE A 65 59.38 77.12 -70.47
N GLU A 66 60.14 76.38 -71.31
CA GLU A 66 61.56 76.61 -71.48
C GLU A 66 61.87 78.04 -71.97
N GLN A 67 61.11 78.55 -72.94
CA GLN A 67 61.25 79.87 -73.52
C GLN A 67 60.60 80.98 -72.66
N LYS A 68 59.95 80.64 -71.56
CA LYS A 68 59.16 81.53 -70.71
C LYS A 68 58.11 82.32 -71.49
N ASP A 69 57.57 81.73 -72.62
CA ASP A 69 56.52 82.29 -73.43
C ASP A 69 55.15 82.10 -72.69
N ARG A 70 54.78 83.17 -71.97
CA ARG A 70 53.48 83.24 -71.24
C ARG A 70 52.30 83.18 -72.16
N GLN A 71 52.32 83.80 -73.35
CA GLN A 71 51.19 83.80 -74.28
C GLN A 71 50.94 82.40 -74.89
N GLY A 72 52.02 81.77 -75.37
CA GLY A 72 51.93 80.40 -75.89
C GLY A 72 51.47 79.36 -74.85
N ALA A 73 52.06 79.51 -73.63
CA ALA A 73 51.63 78.64 -72.53
C ALA A 73 50.16 78.84 -72.13
N GLN A 74 49.70 80.09 -72.13
CA GLN A 74 48.29 80.43 -71.84
C GLN A 74 47.32 79.90 -72.92
N GLN A 75 47.74 79.89 -74.17
CA GLN A 75 46.95 79.32 -75.29
C GLN A 75 46.79 77.81 -75.18
N VAL A 76 47.87 77.08 -74.80
CA VAL A 76 47.83 75.64 -74.57
C VAL A 76 46.95 75.37 -73.37
N LEU A 77 47.10 76.07 -72.24
CA LEU A 77 46.26 75.90 -71.09
C LEU A 77 44.78 76.19 -71.32
N SER A 78 44.51 77.23 -72.18
CA SER A 78 43.12 77.55 -72.56
C SER A 78 42.42 76.40 -73.30
N SER A 79 43.17 75.54 -73.96
CA SER A 79 42.62 74.35 -74.62
C SER A 79 42.28 73.22 -73.62
N ILE A 80 42.96 73.17 -72.45
CA ILE A 80 42.63 72.24 -71.34
C ILE A 80 41.23 72.59 -70.79
N ALA A 81 40.79 73.87 -70.87
CA ALA A 81 39.44 74.23 -70.41
C ALA A 81 38.31 73.53 -71.15
N ARG A 82 38.57 72.93 -72.31
CA ARG A 82 37.57 72.16 -73.07
C ARG A 82 37.51 70.66 -72.67
N VAL A 83 38.46 70.21 -71.81
CA VAL A 83 38.47 68.81 -71.36
C VAL A 83 37.47 68.68 -70.19
N PRO A 84 36.52 67.81 -70.34
CA PRO A 84 35.53 67.62 -69.26
C PRO A 84 36.20 67.18 -67.91
N ASN A 85 35.62 67.69 -66.83
CA ASN A 85 36.06 67.34 -65.47
C ASN A 85 37.42 67.92 -65.01
N ILE A 86 37.98 68.90 -65.76
CA ILE A 86 39.13 69.71 -65.31
C ILE A 86 38.62 71.10 -64.84
N LEU A 87 38.87 71.36 -63.55
CA LEU A 87 38.43 72.61 -62.91
C LEU A 87 39.48 73.75 -63.07
N HIS A 88 40.73 73.36 -62.82
CA HIS A 88 41.85 74.34 -62.84
C HIS A 88 43.09 73.57 -63.38
N ALA A 89 43.93 74.42 -64.08
CA ALA A 89 45.24 73.92 -64.51
C ALA A 89 46.25 75.08 -64.37
N ALA A 90 47.48 74.71 -63.97
CA ALA A 90 48.57 75.68 -63.88
C ALA A 90 49.90 75.05 -64.31
N ALA A 91 50.64 75.76 -65.13
CA ALA A 91 52.05 75.38 -65.48
C ALA A 91 52.98 76.28 -64.66
N VAL A 92 53.87 75.54 -63.92
CA VAL A 92 54.83 76.14 -62.99
C VAL A 92 56.24 75.84 -63.46
N ASP A 93 57.15 76.73 -63.40
CA ASP A 93 58.56 76.51 -63.74
C ASP A 93 59.31 75.82 -62.55
N ASN A 94 60.57 75.40 -62.74
CA ASN A 94 61.38 74.78 -61.69
C ASN A 94 61.67 75.70 -60.52
N SER A 95 61.43 77.03 -60.62
CA SER A 95 61.57 77.95 -59.47
C SER A 95 60.25 78.08 -58.67
N GLY A 96 59.19 77.36 -59.08
CA GLY A 96 57.86 77.44 -58.46
C GLY A 96 57.00 78.61 -58.93
N GLN A 97 57.48 79.43 -59.95
CA GLN A 97 56.70 80.50 -60.44
C GLN A 97 55.67 80.07 -61.49
N THR A 98 54.45 80.47 -61.33
CA THR A 98 53.37 80.16 -62.28
C THR A 98 53.60 81.00 -63.58
N ILE A 99 53.80 80.28 -64.70
CA ILE A 99 53.99 80.90 -66.01
C ILE A 99 52.62 81.20 -66.67
N ALA A 100 51.75 80.22 -66.62
CA ALA A 100 50.38 80.35 -67.09
C ALA A 100 49.41 79.62 -66.23
N SER A 101 48.15 80.05 -66.14
CA SER A 101 47.14 79.36 -65.34
C SER A 101 45.76 79.54 -65.97
N MET A 102 44.94 78.52 -65.71
CA MET A 102 43.53 78.51 -66.05
C MET A 102 42.69 78.29 -64.78
N GLY A 103 41.75 79.17 -64.48
CA GLY A 103 40.94 79.16 -63.31
C GLY A 103 41.54 79.93 -62.13
N ASN A 104 41.07 79.78 -60.92
CA ASN A 104 41.47 80.48 -59.73
C ASN A 104 42.81 79.97 -59.17
N VAL A 105 43.86 80.76 -59.30
CA VAL A 105 45.26 80.45 -59.01
C VAL A 105 45.50 80.21 -57.51
N THR A 106 44.70 80.82 -56.65
CA THR A 106 44.87 80.69 -55.20
C THR A 106 44.73 79.26 -54.68
N PHE A 107 44.02 78.41 -55.40
CA PHE A 107 43.82 76.98 -55.03
C PHE A 107 45.03 76.09 -55.43
N LEU A 108 45.93 76.54 -56.30
CA LEU A 108 46.98 75.76 -56.89
C LEU A 108 48.34 75.94 -56.14
N MET A 109 48.44 76.99 -55.28
CA MET A 109 49.66 77.33 -54.52
C MET A 109 49.68 76.84 -53.08
N SER A 110 48.68 76.03 -52.61
CA SER A 110 48.75 75.47 -51.29
C SER A 110 49.71 74.27 -51.25
N ASP A 111 50.51 74.16 -50.19
CA ASP A 111 51.55 73.15 -49.92
C ASP A 111 51.08 71.69 -50.02
N GLN A 112 49.83 71.46 -50.49
CA GLN A 112 49.20 70.10 -50.57
C GLN A 112 49.48 69.39 -51.91
N VAL A 113 50.22 69.94 -52.88
CA VAL A 113 50.47 69.28 -54.16
C VAL A 113 51.50 68.13 -54.03
N GLY A 114 52.20 68.00 -52.88
CA GLY A 114 53.16 66.93 -52.61
C GLY A 114 52.67 65.73 -51.74
N SER A 115 51.53 65.88 -51.11
CA SER A 115 50.95 64.74 -50.28
C SER A 115 49.74 64.20 -51.03
N GLN A 116 49.66 62.82 -51.07
CA GLN A 116 48.47 62.17 -51.60
C GLN A 116 47.33 62.29 -50.53
N PRO A 117 46.31 63.13 -50.83
CA PRO A 117 45.20 63.32 -49.87
C PRO A 117 44.45 62.04 -49.71
N GLY A 118 44.05 61.70 -48.43
CA GLY A 118 43.25 60.57 -48.14
C GLY A 118 41.87 60.56 -48.84
N ILE A 119 41.30 59.39 -49.10
CA ILE A 119 40.03 59.28 -49.86
C ILE A 119 38.92 60.13 -49.24
N LEU A 120 38.81 60.18 -47.88
CA LEU A 120 37.83 61.02 -47.18
C LEU A 120 38.00 62.52 -47.43
N GLU A 121 39.24 62.95 -47.51
CA GLU A 121 39.58 64.34 -47.80
C GLU A 121 39.26 64.74 -49.30
N LEU A 122 39.57 63.84 -50.22
CA LEU A 122 39.17 63.95 -51.62
C LEU A 122 37.65 64.06 -51.76
N LEU A 123 36.89 63.21 -51.08
CA LEU A 123 35.44 63.23 -51.09
C LEU A 123 34.90 64.56 -50.48
N SER A 124 35.51 65.09 -49.44
CA SER A 124 35.03 66.29 -48.78
C SER A 124 35.27 67.50 -49.65
N LYS A 125 36.48 67.64 -50.27
CA LYS A 125 36.85 68.78 -51.14
C LYS A 125 36.27 68.67 -52.56
N GLY A 126 35.95 67.44 -53.00
CA GLY A 126 35.38 67.22 -54.38
C GLY A 126 36.36 67.38 -55.50
N ASN A 127 37.65 67.50 -55.24
CA ASN A 127 38.69 67.81 -56.21
C ASN A 127 39.84 66.85 -56.10
N LEU A 128 40.36 66.39 -57.23
CA LEU A 128 41.52 65.47 -57.30
C LEU A 128 42.72 66.24 -57.94
N PRO A 129 43.73 66.54 -57.14
CA PRO A 129 44.95 67.22 -57.69
C PRO A 129 45.85 66.14 -58.35
N VAL A 130 46.35 66.45 -59.52
CA VAL A 130 47.31 65.65 -60.29
C VAL A 130 48.44 66.61 -60.73
N ALA A 131 49.64 66.23 -60.48
CA ALA A 131 50.83 66.98 -60.91
C ALA A 131 51.73 66.08 -61.76
N VAL A 132 52.14 66.55 -62.91
CA VAL A 132 52.98 65.87 -63.87
C VAL A 132 54.17 66.71 -64.26
N ASP A 133 55.36 66.18 -64.29
CA ASP A 133 56.56 66.88 -64.67
C ASP A 133 56.52 67.25 -66.20
N ILE A 134 56.93 68.46 -66.52
CA ILE A 134 57.09 68.90 -67.91
C ILE A 134 58.56 68.70 -68.31
N VAL A 135 58.74 67.71 -69.18
CA VAL A 135 60.10 67.31 -69.56
C VAL A 135 60.39 67.70 -71.02
N ARG A 136 61.56 68.26 -71.25
CA ARG A 136 62.06 68.55 -72.60
C ARG A 136 63.50 68.08 -72.73
N SER A 137 63.78 67.32 -73.78
CA SER A 137 65.13 66.77 -74.09
C SER A 137 65.72 65.94 -72.91
N GLY A 138 64.90 65.36 -72.00
CA GLY A 138 65.33 64.62 -70.83
C GLY A 138 65.49 65.41 -69.53
N GLU A 139 65.38 66.74 -69.62
CA GLU A 139 65.44 67.61 -68.44
C GLU A 139 64.03 68.10 -68.00
N ASN A 140 63.84 68.14 -66.68
CA ASN A 140 62.59 68.68 -66.14
C ASN A 140 62.61 70.23 -66.21
N VAL A 141 61.70 70.80 -66.96
CA VAL A 141 61.61 72.28 -67.15
C VAL A 141 60.52 72.97 -66.33
N GLY A 142 59.63 72.11 -65.67
CA GLY A 142 58.53 72.59 -64.84
C GLY A 142 57.52 71.55 -64.54
N LYS A 143 56.40 71.89 -63.94
CA LYS A 143 55.29 71.02 -63.59
C LYS A 143 53.98 71.56 -64.10
N LEU A 144 53.11 70.62 -64.60
CA LEU A 144 51.73 70.92 -64.89
C LEU A 144 50.88 70.32 -63.78
N ILE A 145 50.12 71.18 -63.13
CA ILE A 145 49.19 70.84 -62.06
C ILE A 145 47.79 71.00 -62.61
N ILE A 146 47.03 69.87 -62.54
CA ILE A 146 45.63 69.81 -62.97
C ILE A 146 44.76 69.47 -61.78
N LEU A 147 43.66 70.16 -61.58
CA LEU A 147 42.65 69.88 -60.55
C LEU A 147 41.39 69.32 -61.21
N GLY A 148 41.14 67.99 -61.05
CA GLY A 148 39.96 67.33 -61.62
C GLY A 148 38.74 67.36 -60.71
N ASP A 149 37.55 67.42 -61.30
CA ASP A 149 36.27 67.29 -60.54
C ASP A 149 35.90 65.82 -60.28
N ILE A 150 35.65 65.53 -59.03
CA ILE A 150 35.23 64.15 -58.59
C ILE A 150 33.84 64.13 -57.91
N ARG A 151 33.07 65.25 -58.07
CA ARG A 151 31.71 65.34 -57.46
C ARG A 151 30.77 64.26 -57.97
N ASP A 152 30.93 63.77 -59.21
CA ASP A 152 30.17 62.65 -59.78
C ASP A 152 30.38 61.34 -59.01
N ILE A 153 31.56 61.08 -58.41
CA ILE A 153 31.82 59.96 -57.57
C ILE A 153 30.97 60.00 -56.32
N ARG A 154 30.69 61.19 -55.78
CA ARG A 154 29.79 61.34 -54.61
C ARG A 154 28.36 60.96 -54.97
N GLY A 155 27.88 61.34 -56.16
CA GLY A 155 26.56 60.89 -56.63
C GLY A 155 26.47 59.41 -56.84
N GLN A 156 27.47 58.78 -57.44
CA GLN A 156 27.54 57.32 -57.59
C GLN A 156 27.56 56.58 -56.23
N LEU A 157 28.33 57.07 -55.25
CA LEU A 157 28.40 56.52 -53.93
C LEU A 157 27.04 56.64 -53.26
N PHE A 158 26.34 57.78 -53.36
CA PHE A 158 24.99 57.92 -52.77
C PHE A 158 24.00 56.90 -53.33
N TRP A 159 23.95 56.74 -54.64
CA TRP A 159 23.06 55.80 -55.30
C TRP A 159 23.42 54.32 -54.94
N THR A 160 24.72 54.03 -54.88
CA THR A 160 25.17 52.68 -54.42
C THR A 160 24.75 52.37 -52.98
N LEU A 161 24.93 53.35 -52.10
CA LEU A 161 24.51 53.17 -50.69
C LEU A 161 22.97 53.08 -50.55
N LEU A 162 22.24 53.91 -51.34
CA LEU A 162 20.78 53.87 -51.34
C LEU A 162 20.22 52.48 -51.85
N THR A 163 20.73 52.03 -52.96
CA THR A 163 20.28 50.74 -53.55
C THR A 163 20.65 49.55 -52.68
N THR A 164 21.84 49.58 -52.06
CA THR A 164 22.23 48.51 -51.12
C THR A 164 21.46 48.58 -49.80
N ALA A 165 21.09 49.75 -49.30
CA ALA A 165 20.20 49.89 -48.15
C ALA A 165 18.80 49.33 -48.44
N ILE A 166 18.24 49.65 -49.62
CA ILE A 166 16.95 49.07 -50.05
C ILE A 166 17.05 47.55 -50.18
N ALA A 167 18.12 47.05 -50.81
CA ALA A 167 18.35 45.59 -50.94
C ALA A 167 18.50 44.91 -49.58
N SER A 168 19.18 45.55 -48.61
CA SER A 168 19.33 45.01 -47.24
C SER A 168 18.01 44.95 -46.49
N ILE A 169 17.17 46.02 -46.63
CA ILE A 169 15.84 46.03 -46.03
C ILE A 169 14.93 44.90 -46.62
N THR A 170 14.95 44.81 -47.95
CA THR A 170 14.15 43.81 -48.67
C THR A 170 14.61 42.39 -48.34
N ALA A 171 15.91 42.12 -48.30
CA ALA A 171 16.45 40.84 -47.89
C ALA A 171 16.07 40.50 -46.44
N SER A 172 16.14 41.45 -45.52
CA SER A 172 15.71 41.25 -44.12
C SER A 172 14.21 41.01 -43.99
N LEU A 173 13.38 41.69 -44.75
CA LEU A 173 11.93 41.47 -44.82
C LEU A 173 11.57 40.07 -45.38
N LEU A 174 12.30 39.63 -46.39
CA LEU A 174 12.13 38.28 -46.96
C LEU A 174 12.64 37.15 -46.04
N ALA A 175 13.65 37.41 -45.24
CA ALA A 175 14.16 36.44 -44.26
C ALA A 175 13.14 36.13 -43.17
N PHE A 176 12.24 37.06 -42.84
CA PHE A 176 11.22 36.88 -41.78
C PHE A 176 10.21 35.76 -42.12
N PRO A 177 9.54 35.69 -43.28
CA PRO A 177 8.63 34.60 -43.63
C PRO A 177 9.38 33.28 -43.84
N ILE A 178 10.61 33.29 -44.34
CA ILE A 178 11.42 32.08 -44.55
C ILE A 178 11.78 31.40 -43.21
N SER A 179 11.88 32.15 -42.10
CA SER A 179 12.10 31.59 -40.77
C SER A 179 10.85 30.95 -40.16
N SER A 180 9.67 31.16 -40.74
CA SER A 180 8.38 30.66 -40.19
C SER A 180 8.25 29.12 -40.14
N PRO A 181 8.66 28.34 -41.14
CA PRO A 181 8.61 26.88 -41.06
C PRO A 181 9.55 26.31 -39.97
N LEU A 182 10.73 26.89 -39.81
CA LEU A 182 11.66 26.48 -38.74
C LEU A 182 11.07 26.70 -37.35
N ARG A 183 10.34 27.81 -37.18
CA ARG A 183 9.61 28.10 -35.95
C ARG A 183 8.52 27.04 -35.68
N ARG A 184 7.73 26.68 -36.68
CA ARG A 184 6.66 25.68 -36.51
C ARG A 184 7.21 24.28 -36.22
N ARG A 185 8.28 23.86 -36.89
CA ARG A 185 8.84 22.52 -36.79
C ARG A 185 9.69 22.30 -35.53
N ILE A 186 10.35 23.33 -35.01
CA ILE A 186 11.26 23.18 -33.86
C ILE A 186 10.73 23.89 -32.61
N VAL A 187 10.38 25.18 -32.73
CA VAL A 187 10.08 25.98 -31.52
C VAL A 187 8.69 25.68 -30.95
N THR A 188 7.70 25.53 -31.82
CA THR A 188 6.32 25.27 -31.37
C THR A 188 6.20 23.97 -30.58
N PRO A 189 6.71 22.82 -31.03
CA PRO A 189 6.66 21.57 -30.26
C PRO A 189 7.35 21.69 -28.91
N ILE A 190 8.52 22.33 -28.84
CA ILE A 190 9.25 22.52 -27.57
C ILE A 190 8.47 23.38 -26.58
N VAL A 191 7.86 24.49 -27.05
CA VAL A 191 7.03 25.36 -26.19
C VAL A 191 5.78 24.63 -25.74
N THR A 192 5.15 23.86 -26.63
CA THR A 192 3.97 23.04 -26.27
C THR A 192 4.33 21.98 -25.23
N LEU A 193 5.46 21.29 -25.40
CA LEU A 193 5.99 20.33 -24.45
C LEU A 193 6.24 20.99 -23.07
N THR A 194 6.90 22.13 -23.07
CA THR A 194 7.17 22.87 -21.83
C THR A 194 5.87 23.30 -21.12
N ASN A 195 4.88 23.75 -21.87
CA ASN A 195 3.58 24.12 -21.32
C ASN A 195 2.79 22.91 -20.80
N ALA A 196 2.88 21.78 -21.50
CA ALA A 196 2.30 20.52 -21.04
C ALA A 196 2.94 20.07 -19.71
N MET A 197 4.26 20.05 -19.62
CA MET A 197 5.00 19.76 -18.39
C MET A 197 4.61 20.69 -17.23
N LYS A 198 4.46 22.00 -17.52
CA LYS A 198 4.05 22.97 -16.50
C LYS A 198 2.62 22.73 -16.01
N ARG A 199 1.68 22.46 -16.91
CA ARG A 199 0.29 22.12 -16.55
C ARG A 199 0.24 20.85 -15.71
N MET A 200 0.97 19.81 -16.10
CA MET A 200 1.04 18.56 -15.34
C MET A 200 1.52 18.79 -13.91
N ARG A 201 2.55 19.63 -13.74
CA ARG A 201 3.04 19.98 -12.40
C ARG A 201 2.00 20.74 -11.57
N GLU A 202 1.23 21.65 -12.21
CA GLU A 202 0.23 22.47 -11.51
C GLU A 202 -1.05 21.69 -11.21
N THR A 203 -1.52 20.87 -12.14
CA THR A 203 -2.79 20.12 -12.02
C THR A 203 -2.64 18.72 -11.42
N ARG A 204 -1.40 18.20 -11.34
CA ARG A 204 -1.10 16.80 -10.99
C ARG A 204 -1.89 15.78 -11.84
N SER A 205 -2.35 16.19 -13.01
CA SER A 205 -3.07 15.33 -13.94
C SER A 205 -2.16 14.89 -15.08
N PHE A 206 -2.07 13.59 -15.32
CA PHE A 206 -1.24 12.97 -16.36
C PHE A 206 -2.02 12.66 -17.65
N SER A 207 -3.20 13.23 -17.83
CA SER A 207 -4.08 12.94 -18.97
C SER A 207 -3.79 13.77 -20.24
N VAL A 208 -2.63 14.43 -20.32
CA VAL A 208 -2.27 15.30 -21.44
C VAL A 208 -1.47 14.53 -22.49
N THR A 209 -2.13 14.14 -23.58
CA THR A 209 -1.44 13.59 -24.76
C THR A 209 -0.96 14.74 -25.64
N MET A 210 0.30 14.71 -26.05
CA MET A 210 0.87 15.69 -26.99
C MET A 210 0.53 15.33 -28.42
N VAL A 211 0.12 16.32 -29.21
CA VAL A 211 -0.24 16.18 -30.59
C VAL A 211 0.99 16.31 -31.52
N GLU A 212 1.03 15.66 -32.54
CA GLU A 212 1.72 14.97 -33.58
C GLU A 212 2.56 15.76 -34.57
N GLU A 213 2.68 17.11 -34.53
CA GLU A 213 3.42 17.88 -35.55
C GLU A 213 4.88 18.17 -35.14
N ALA A 214 5.63 17.15 -34.81
CA ALA A 214 7.08 17.28 -34.59
C ALA A 214 7.83 16.42 -35.62
N GLU A 215 8.98 16.90 -36.09
CA GLU A 215 9.85 16.19 -37.04
C GLU A 215 11.27 16.06 -36.44
N GLY A 216 12.03 15.07 -36.90
CA GLY A 216 13.41 14.85 -36.46
C GLY A 216 13.55 14.61 -34.95
N GLU A 217 14.52 15.22 -34.31
CA GLU A 217 14.84 15.06 -32.89
C GLU A 217 13.71 15.56 -31.97
N THR A 218 12.93 16.58 -32.42
CA THR A 218 11.78 17.05 -31.67
C THR A 218 10.65 16.03 -31.60
N ARG A 219 10.49 15.19 -32.62
CA ARG A 219 9.56 14.07 -32.60
C ARG A 219 9.98 13.03 -31.58
N VAL A 220 11.25 12.65 -31.54
CA VAL A 220 11.78 11.72 -30.54
C VAL A 220 11.52 12.22 -29.13
N MET A 221 11.70 13.52 -28.87
CA MET A 221 11.40 14.12 -27.56
C MET A 221 9.91 14.03 -27.19
N VAL A 222 9.00 14.29 -28.15
CA VAL A 222 7.55 14.21 -27.95
C VAL A 222 7.13 12.75 -27.69
N ASP A 223 7.62 11.81 -28.50
CA ASP A 223 7.30 10.39 -28.37
C ASP A 223 7.84 9.83 -27.05
N THR A 224 9.06 10.18 -26.66
CA THR A 224 9.64 9.78 -25.38
C THR A 224 8.83 10.36 -24.20
N PHE A 225 8.42 11.62 -24.32
CA PHE A 225 7.57 12.23 -23.28
C PHE A 225 6.21 11.53 -23.18
N ASN A 226 5.54 11.26 -24.30
CA ASN A 226 4.27 10.53 -24.31
C ASN A 226 4.39 9.12 -23.71
N SER A 227 5.47 8.40 -24.06
CA SER A 227 5.75 7.08 -23.48
C SER A 227 5.97 7.17 -21.96
N MET A 228 6.75 8.15 -21.50
CA MET A 228 6.99 8.36 -20.07
C MET A 228 5.68 8.68 -19.32
N ILE A 229 4.79 9.47 -19.93
CA ILE A 229 3.48 9.77 -19.33
C ILE A 229 2.59 8.52 -19.28
N ALA A 230 2.58 7.72 -20.33
CA ALA A 230 1.86 6.46 -20.35
C ALA A 230 2.36 5.51 -19.24
N ASP A 231 3.69 5.39 -19.09
CA ASP A 231 4.31 4.58 -18.04
C ASP A 231 3.96 5.08 -16.64
N ILE A 232 3.98 6.41 -16.40
CA ILE A 232 3.58 6.99 -15.12
C ILE A 232 2.10 6.70 -14.85
N HIS A 233 1.24 6.85 -15.85
CA HIS A 233 -0.18 6.58 -15.73
C HIS A 233 -0.44 5.11 -15.37
N HIS A 234 0.20 4.18 -16.08
CA HIS A 234 0.13 2.75 -15.78
C HIS A 234 0.62 2.42 -14.38
N ARG A 235 1.74 3.04 -13.96
CA ARG A 235 2.25 2.85 -12.59
C ARG A 235 1.30 3.42 -11.54
N ASP A 236 0.74 4.59 -11.77
CA ASP A 236 -0.22 5.21 -10.82
C ASP A 236 -1.50 4.36 -10.70
N GLU A 237 -2.02 3.85 -11.84
CA GLU A 237 -3.14 2.91 -11.83
C GLU A 237 -2.80 1.59 -11.11
N ALA A 238 -1.61 1.03 -11.35
CA ALA A 238 -1.16 -0.17 -10.67
C ALA A 238 -1.01 0.07 -9.16
N LEU A 239 -0.41 1.21 -8.76
CA LEU A 239 -0.30 1.60 -7.36
C LEU A 239 -1.67 1.81 -6.71
N ARG A 240 -2.62 2.45 -7.41
CA ARG A 240 -4.00 2.59 -6.93
C ARG A 240 -4.70 1.24 -6.77
N LYS A 241 -4.50 0.33 -7.72
CA LYS A 241 -5.04 -1.04 -7.60
C LYS A 241 -4.46 -1.74 -6.38
N LEU A 242 -3.14 -1.72 -6.18
CA LEU A 242 -2.48 -2.31 -5.01
C LEU A 242 -2.90 -1.64 -3.69
N ALA A 243 -3.10 -0.31 -3.70
CA ALA A 243 -3.49 0.43 -2.50
C ALA A 243 -4.93 0.15 -2.05
N TYR A 244 -5.83 -0.18 -2.98
CA TYR A 244 -7.28 -0.26 -2.70
C TYR A 244 -7.94 -1.59 -3.04
N PHE A 245 -7.25 -2.51 -3.70
CA PHE A 245 -7.82 -3.79 -4.10
C PHE A 245 -6.91 -4.95 -3.67
N ASP A 246 -7.52 -6.06 -3.34
CA ASP A 246 -6.84 -7.31 -3.05
C ASP A 246 -6.32 -7.95 -4.36
N PRO A 247 -5.03 -8.28 -4.47
CA PRO A 247 -4.45 -8.76 -5.72
C PRO A 247 -4.91 -10.17 -6.10
N LEU A 248 -5.37 -10.99 -5.15
CA LEU A 248 -5.82 -12.34 -5.41
C LEU A 248 -7.25 -12.37 -5.94
N THR A 249 -8.18 -11.70 -5.25
CA THR A 249 -9.61 -11.76 -5.55
C THR A 249 -10.09 -10.60 -6.42
N GLY A 250 -9.30 -9.53 -6.55
CA GLY A 250 -9.71 -8.31 -7.25
C GLY A 250 -10.74 -7.47 -6.49
N LEU A 251 -11.18 -7.89 -5.33
CA LEU A 251 -12.11 -7.15 -4.47
C LEU A 251 -11.45 -5.92 -3.86
N PRO A 252 -12.22 -4.92 -3.42
CA PRO A 252 -11.75 -3.89 -2.50
C PRO A 252 -11.01 -4.52 -1.31
N ASN A 253 -9.88 -3.92 -0.93
CA ASN A 253 -9.14 -4.32 0.26
C ASN A 253 -9.64 -3.58 1.52
N ARG A 254 -9.03 -3.85 2.68
CA ARG A 254 -9.34 -3.22 3.97
C ARG A 254 -9.33 -1.68 3.89
N ALA A 255 -8.35 -1.09 3.19
CA ALA A 255 -8.24 0.37 3.08
C ALA A 255 -9.40 0.98 2.27
N LYS A 256 -9.81 0.32 1.19
CA LYS A 256 -10.97 0.75 0.40
C LYS A 256 -12.27 0.56 1.16
N PHE A 257 -12.41 -0.54 1.88
CA PHE A 257 -13.62 -0.80 2.69
C PHE A 257 -13.79 0.23 3.79
N GLN A 258 -12.71 0.62 4.46
CA GLN A 258 -12.75 1.68 5.45
C GLN A 258 -13.24 3.00 4.86
N ARG A 259 -12.79 3.38 3.66
CA ARG A 259 -13.33 4.56 2.97
C ARG A 259 -14.82 4.44 2.66
N ILE A 260 -15.28 3.26 2.22
CA ILE A 260 -16.72 3.03 1.99
C ILE A 260 -17.52 3.29 3.27
N LEU A 261 -17.03 2.83 4.42
CA LEU A 261 -17.67 3.11 5.70
C LEU A 261 -17.61 4.59 6.10
N GLU A 262 -16.47 5.25 5.89
CA GLU A 262 -16.31 6.70 6.12
C GLU A 262 -17.27 7.52 5.27
N ASP A 263 -17.36 7.24 3.97
CA ASP A 263 -18.27 7.88 3.04
C ASP A 263 -19.74 7.65 3.45
N ALA A 264 -20.11 6.42 3.81
CA ALA A 264 -21.43 6.08 4.27
C ALA A 264 -21.86 6.84 5.54
N VAL A 265 -20.94 6.97 6.49
CA VAL A 265 -21.17 7.75 7.73
C VAL A 265 -21.27 9.24 7.44
N GLN A 266 -20.41 9.79 6.54
CA GLN A 266 -20.46 11.22 6.17
C GLN A 266 -21.75 11.60 5.44
N ILE A 267 -22.23 10.73 4.53
CA ILE A 267 -23.48 10.95 3.78
C ILE A 267 -24.71 10.69 4.66
N LYS A 268 -24.50 10.24 5.92
CA LYS A 268 -25.57 9.86 6.85
C LYS A 268 -26.54 8.85 6.23
N VAL A 269 -26.00 7.72 5.77
CA VAL A 269 -26.83 6.59 5.35
C VAL A 269 -27.79 6.28 6.50
N GLU A 270 -29.10 6.40 6.25
CA GLU A 270 -30.10 6.33 7.30
C GLU A 270 -30.05 4.97 8.03
N LYS A 271 -29.88 3.87 7.30
CA LYS A 271 -29.75 2.52 7.86
C LYS A 271 -28.95 1.62 6.94
N ALA A 272 -28.12 0.77 7.50
CA ALA A 272 -27.33 -0.23 6.80
C ALA A 272 -26.99 -1.41 7.71
N ALA A 273 -26.63 -2.55 7.10
CA ALA A 273 -25.97 -3.64 7.80
C ALA A 273 -24.56 -3.83 7.28
N VAL A 274 -23.64 -4.11 8.18
CA VAL A 274 -22.26 -4.47 7.88
C VAL A 274 -22.02 -5.88 8.41
N PHE A 275 -21.45 -6.71 7.54
CA PHE A 275 -21.14 -8.11 7.85
C PHE A 275 -19.65 -8.31 7.76
N ILE A 276 -19.09 -9.10 8.64
CA ILE A 276 -17.77 -9.71 8.50
C ILE A 276 -17.96 -11.23 8.44
N LEU A 277 -17.31 -11.86 7.49
CA LEU A 277 -17.40 -13.27 7.20
C LEU A 277 -16.00 -13.88 7.26
N ASP A 278 -15.87 -15.06 7.83
CA ASP A 278 -14.60 -15.77 7.97
C ASP A 278 -14.79 -17.25 7.64
N ILE A 279 -13.86 -17.82 6.88
CA ILE A 279 -13.92 -19.23 6.49
C ILE A 279 -13.37 -20.11 7.63
N ASP A 280 -14.24 -20.85 8.25
CA ASP A 280 -13.84 -21.71 9.38
C ASP A 280 -12.78 -22.73 8.97
N ASN A 281 -11.74 -22.86 9.78
CA ASN A 281 -10.63 -23.82 9.58
C ASN A 281 -9.85 -23.64 8.26
N PHE A 282 -9.84 -22.45 7.65
CA PHE A 282 -9.12 -22.18 6.40
C PHE A 282 -7.63 -22.55 6.47
N HIS A 283 -6.99 -22.30 7.62
CA HIS A 283 -5.58 -22.68 7.83
C HIS A 283 -5.36 -24.20 7.73
N ALA A 284 -6.27 -24.99 8.30
CA ALA A 284 -6.20 -26.44 8.19
C ALA A 284 -6.36 -26.95 6.74
N ILE A 285 -7.16 -26.26 5.93
CA ILE A 285 -7.29 -26.55 4.49
C ILE A 285 -5.97 -26.27 3.79
N ASN A 286 -5.34 -25.11 4.07
CA ASN A 286 -4.03 -24.78 3.53
C ASN A 286 -2.94 -25.80 3.91
N ASP A 287 -2.91 -26.20 5.15
CA ASP A 287 -1.93 -27.18 5.68
C ASP A 287 -2.11 -28.57 5.05
N ALA A 288 -3.36 -28.96 4.82
CA ALA A 288 -3.67 -30.29 4.26
C ALA A 288 -3.53 -30.36 2.74
N MET A 289 -3.89 -29.29 2.01
CA MET A 289 -4.06 -29.29 0.56
C MET A 289 -3.14 -28.30 -0.19
N GLY A 290 -2.42 -27.46 0.54
CA GLY A 290 -1.50 -26.45 -0.01
C GLY A 290 -2.15 -25.11 -0.33
N HIS A 291 -1.32 -24.05 -0.31
CA HIS A 291 -1.76 -22.66 -0.51
C HIS A 291 -2.43 -22.41 -1.86
N SER A 292 -2.04 -23.12 -2.91
CA SER A 292 -2.67 -22.95 -4.24
C SER A 292 -4.15 -23.33 -4.25
N ILE A 293 -4.55 -24.33 -3.46
CA ILE A 293 -5.95 -24.70 -3.30
C ILE A 293 -6.68 -23.67 -2.42
N GLY A 294 -6.02 -23.19 -1.37
CA GLY A 294 -6.56 -22.10 -0.56
C GLY A 294 -6.80 -20.82 -1.33
N ASP A 295 -5.88 -20.42 -2.20
CA ASP A 295 -6.04 -19.25 -3.07
C ASP A 295 -7.20 -19.43 -4.05
N ALA A 296 -7.34 -20.61 -4.66
CA ALA A 296 -8.47 -20.92 -5.54
C ALA A 296 -9.81 -20.94 -4.76
N LEU A 297 -9.80 -21.42 -3.51
CA LEU A 297 -10.96 -21.38 -2.61
C LEU A 297 -11.40 -19.94 -2.33
N LEU A 298 -10.47 -19.06 -1.99
CA LEU A 298 -10.74 -17.64 -1.75
C LEU A 298 -11.34 -16.94 -2.99
N MET A 299 -10.86 -17.28 -4.18
CA MET A 299 -11.43 -16.76 -5.44
C MET A 299 -12.86 -17.26 -5.69
N ASP A 300 -13.15 -18.54 -5.42
CA ASP A 300 -14.50 -19.09 -5.57
C ASP A 300 -15.47 -18.49 -4.54
N VAL A 301 -15.04 -18.37 -3.29
CA VAL A 301 -15.83 -17.70 -2.23
C VAL A 301 -16.15 -16.26 -2.62
N ALA A 302 -15.17 -15.50 -3.09
CA ALA A 302 -15.38 -14.14 -3.58
C ALA A 302 -16.43 -14.10 -4.71
N ALA A 303 -16.31 -14.98 -5.71
CA ALA A 303 -17.23 -15.05 -6.84
C ALA A 303 -18.66 -15.40 -6.39
N ARG A 304 -18.84 -16.37 -5.50
CA ARG A 304 -20.15 -16.75 -4.95
C ARG A 304 -20.79 -15.62 -4.14
N LEU A 305 -20.00 -14.94 -3.30
CA LEU A 305 -20.50 -13.80 -2.54
C LEU A 305 -20.96 -12.67 -3.48
N ILE A 306 -20.17 -12.34 -4.51
CA ILE A 306 -20.55 -11.31 -5.49
C ILE A 306 -21.87 -11.65 -6.19
N SER A 307 -22.07 -12.92 -6.55
CA SER A 307 -23.30 -13.33 -7.31
C SER A 307 -24.58 -13.14 -6.51
N GLU A 308 -24.50 -13.11 -5.18
CA GLU A 308 -25.68 -12.98 -4.30
C GLU A 308 -25.88 -11.57 -3.75
N LEU A 309 -24.95 -10.66 -4.04
CA LEU A 309 -25.01 -9.29 -3.55
C LEU A 309 -26.03 -8.45 -4.35
N PRO A 310 -26.82 -7.59 -3.68
CA PRO A 310 -27.59 -6.56 -4.35
C PRO A 310 -26.67 -5.51 -5.00
N GLU A 311 -27.12 -4.85 -6.07
CA GLU A 311 -26.31 -3.88 -6.84
C GLU A 311 -25.75 -2.73 -6.01
N ASN A 312 -26.44 -2.34 -4.94
CA ASN A 312 -26.03 -1.25 -4.05
C ASN A 312 -25.09 -1.70 -2.91
N ALA A 313 -24.79 -2.99 -2.81
CA ALA A 313 -23.88 -3.51 -1.79
C ALA A 313 -22.42 -3.34 -2.19
N SER A 314 -21.57 -3.32 -1.19
CA SER A 314 -20.11 -3.33 -1.37
C SER A 314 -19.52 -4.53 -0.64
N ILE A 315 -18.59 -5.21 -1.30
CA ILE A 315 -17.83 -6.32 -0.73
C ILE A 315 -16.34 -6.01 -0.74
N ALA A 316 -15.62 -6.49 0.26
CA ALA A 316 -14.18 -6.37 0.36
C ALA A 316 -13.57 -7.64 0.96
N ARG A 317 -12.31 -7.91 0.65
CA ARG A 317 -11.49 -8.88 1.38
C ARG A 317 -10.56 -8.12 2.30
N LEU A 318 -10.67 -8.37 3.62
CA LEU A 318 -9.92 -7.63 4.63
C LEU A 318 -8.50 -8.18 4.83
N GLY A 319 -8.29 -9.44 4.51
CA GLY A 319 -7.02 -10.17 4.60
C GLY A 319 -7.26 -11.64 4.98
N GLY A 320 -6.31 -12.52 4.70
CA GLY A 320 -6.48 -13.95 5.00
C GLY A 320 -7.77 -14.53 4.40
N ASP A 321 -8.63 -15.04 5.24
CA ASP A 321 -9.94 -15.65 4.98
C ASP A 321 -11.14 -14.74 5.33
N GLU A 322 -10.88 -13.46 5.68
CA GLU A 322 -11.89 -12.50 6.09
C GLU A 322 -12.46 -11.70 4.91
N PHE A 323 -13.78 -11.70 4.78
CA PHE A 323 -14.55 -10.86 3.85
C PHE A 323 -15.47 -9.93 4.62
N ALA A 324 -15.66 -8.72 4.09
CA ALA A 324 -16.59 -7.74 4.65
C ALA A 324 -17.60 -7.31 3.61
N ILE A 325 -18.86 -7.16 4.02
CA ILE A 325 -19.95 -6.73 3.15
C ILE A 325 -20.68 -5.56 3.81
N PHE A 326 -20.94 -4.51 3.05
CA PHE A 326 -21.74 -3.37 3.45
C PHE A 326 -23.01 -3.32 2.58
N ILE A 327 -24.19 -3.32 3.18
CA ILE A 327 -25.47 -3.27 2.48
C ILE A 327 -26.30 -2.09 3.02
N PRO A 328 -26.46 -1.01 2.24
CA PRO A 328 -27.33 0.09 2.61
C PRO A 328 -28.81 -0.32 2.50
N GLY A 329 -29.69 0.30 3.30
CA GLY A 329 -31.13 0.08 3.26
C GLY A 329 -31.63 -1.06 4.13
N ILE A 330 -30.78 -1.82 4.82
CA ILE A 330 -31.20 -2.81 5.80
C ILE A 330 -31.59 -2.08 7.09
N THR A 331 -32.84 -2.30 7.53
CA THR A 331 -33.45 -1.50 8.60
C THR A 331 -33.53 -2.20 9.95
N ASN A 332 -33.42 -3.52 9.98
CA ASN A 332 -33.61 -4.34 11.18
C ASN A 332 -32.83 -5.67 11.11
N THR A 333 -32.79 -6.38 12.23
CA THR A 333 -32.09 -7.67 12.36
C THR A 333 -32.68 -8.75 11.44
N ALA A 334 -33.99 -8.77 11.22
CA ALA A 334 -34.64 -9.78 10.40
C ALA A 334 -34.21 -9.67 8.92
N ASP A 335 -34.19 -8.44 8.37
CA ASP A 335 -33.72 -8.20 7.01
C ASP A 335 -32.22 -8.58 6.85
N ALA A 336 -31.41 -8.26 7.86
CA ALA A 336 -29.99 -8.65 7.88
C ALA A 336 -29.82 -10.18 7.95
N GLN A 337 -30.64 -10.89 8.72
CA GLN A 337 -30.63 -12.34 8.77
C GLN A 337 -31.01 -12.98 7.42
N ILE A 338 -32.02 -12.43 6.72
CA ILE A 338 -32.42 -12.91 5.39
C ILE A 338 -31.27 -12.73 4.39
N ALA A 339 -30.65 -11.54 4.37
CA ALA A 339 -29.50 -11.27 3.50
C ALA A 339 -28.34 -12.23 3.77
N LEU A 340 -28.02 -12.43 5.04
CA LEU A 340 -26.92 -13.30 5.45
C LEU A 340 -27.21 -14.78 5.15
N ALA A 341 -28.43 -15.25 5.40
CA ALA A 341 -28.85 -16.62 5.09
C ALA A 341 -28.68 -16.91 3.59
N LYS A 342 -28.97 -15.93 2.73
CA LYS A 342 -28.75 -16.03 1.30
C LYS A 342 -27.27 -16.23 0.97
N PHE A 343 -26.36 -15.47 1.56
CA PHE A 343 -24.92 -15.62 1.36
C PHE A 343 -24.41 -16.97 1.84
N ILE A 344 -24.78 -17.37 3.08
CA ILE A 344 -24.33 -18.63 3.67
C ILE A 344 -24.85 -19.85 2.91
N SER A 345 -26.09 -19.79 2.38
CA SER A 345 -26.68 -20.91 1.66
C SER A 345 -25.89 -21.34 0.42
N THR A 346 -25.14 -20.43 -0.19
CA THR A 346 -24.28 -20.75 -1.37
C THR A 346 -23.13 -21.69 -1.02
N PHE A 347 -22.77 -21.79 0.27
CA PHE A 347 -21.68 -22.64 0.75
C PHE A 347 -22.15 -24.02 1.28
N TYR A 348 -23.45 -24.28 1.27
CA TYR A 348 -23.96 -25.63 1.54
C TYR A 348 -23.60 -26.61 0.41
N THR A 349 -23.36 -26.11 -0.80
CA THR A 349 -22.84 -26.93 -1.89
C THR A 349 -21.32 -26.95 -1.86
N PRO A 350 -20.70 -28.15 -1.96
CA PRO A 350 -19.24 -28.28 -1.98
C PRO A 350 -18.62 -27.41 -3.09
N ILE A 351 -17.45 -26.89 -2.80
CA ILE A 351 -16.64 -26.15 -3.76
C ILE A 351 -15.72 -27.13 -4.49
N LYS A 352 -15.78 -27.14 -5.83
CA LYS A 352 -14.94 -28.02 -6.65
C LYS A 352 -13.70 -27.30 -7.14
N ILE A 353 -12.54 -27.66 -6.60
CA ILE A 353 -11.25 -27.04 -6.94
C ILE A 353 -10.27 -28.16 -7.32
N LEU A 354 -9.70 -28.09 -8.53
CA LEU A 354 -8.67 -29.01 -9.01
C LEU A 354 -8.99 -30.50 -8.78
N GLY A 355 -10.27 -30.88 -8.90
CA GLY A 355 -10.74 -32.25 -8.70
C GLY A 355 -11.08 -32.65 -7.26
N HIS A 356 -10.90 -31.74 -6.30
CA HIS A 356 -11.29 -31.93 -4.91
C HIS A 356 -12.66 -31.29 -4.64
N GLU A 357 -13.49 -31.94 -3.84
CA GLU A 357 -14.72 -31.38 -3.28
C GLU A 357 -14.47 -30.92 -1.85
N ILE A 358 -14.58 -29.59 -1.63
CA ILE A 358 -14.27 -28.97 -0.34
C ILE A 358 -15.55 -28.45 0.27
N HIS A 359 -15.83 -28.92 1.48
CA HIS A 359 -16.91 -28.40 2.31
C HIS A 359 -16.35 -27.33 3.24
N ILE A 360 -16.97 -26.16 3.23
CA ILE A 360 -16.59 -25.06 4.13
C ILE A 360 -17.78 -24.63 4.98
N ALA A 361 -17.50 -24.15 6.17
CA ALA A 361 -18.43 -23.38 6.98
C ALA A 361 -17.95 -21.94 7.04
N ILE A 362 -18.84 -20.99 7.23
CA ILE A 362 -18.54 -19.58 7.36
C ILE A 362 -19.14 -19.04 8.64
N SER A 363 -18.30 -18.51 9.49
CA SER A 363 -18.72 -17.75 10.67
C SER A 363 -18.89 -16.29 10.33
N ALA A 364 -19.89 -15.60 10.93
CA ALA A 364 -20.21 -14.23 10.59
C ALA A 364 -20.51 -13.36 11.81
N GLY A 365 -19.99 -12.13 11.80
CA GLY A 365 -20.37 -11.04 12.69
C GLY A 365 -21.20 -10.00 11.96
N VAL A 366 -22.22 -9.43 12.60
CA VAL A 366 -23.14 -8.47 12.01
C VAL A 366 -23.31 -7.24 12.89
N VAL A 367 -23.23 -6.06 12.26
CA VAL A 367 -23.45 -4.76 12.90
C VAL A 367 -24.52 -3.98 12.13
N LEU A 368 -25.52 -3.46 12.81
CA LEU A 368 -26.51 -2.54 12.24
C LEU A 368 -26.07 -1.09 12.47
N VAL A 369 -26.14 -0.28 11.42
CA VAL A 369 -25.79 1.14 11.47
C VAL A 369 -27.05 1.97 11.29
N PRO A 370 -27.31 3.00 12.11
CA PRO A 370 -26.48 3.50 13.23
C PRO A 370 -26.77 2.85 14.60
N GLU A 371 -27.63 1.84 14.68
CA GLU A 371 -28.14 1.26 15.93
C GLU A 371 -27.02 0.73 16.84
N HIS A 372 -26.11 -0.03 16.24
CA HIS A 372 -25.00 -0.68 16.96
C HIS A 372 -23.72 0.14 16.96
N ALA A 373 -23.51 1.04 15.98
CA ALA A 373 -22.33 1.85 15.83
C ALA A 373 -22.57 3.06 14.93
N SER A 374 -21.91 4.18 15.20
CA SER A 374 -22.07 5.43 14.47
C SER A 374 -20.78 5.94 13.83
N THR A 375 -19.64 5.34 14.14
CA THR A 375 -18.34 5.68 13.56
C THR A 375 -17.71 4.45 12.87
N PRO A 376 -16.89 4.63 11.83
CA PRO A 376 -16.20 3.50 11.16
C PRO A 376 -15.37 2.64 12.12
N THR A 377 -14.73 3.27 13.10
CA THR A 377 -13.92 2.58 14.10
C THR A 377 -14.79 1.70 15.03
N GLU A 378 -15.95 2.22 15.46
CA GLU A 378 -16.90 1.44 16.24
C GLU A 378 -17.47 0.28 15.45
N ILE A 379 -17.85 0.52 14.17
CA ILE A 379 -18.36 -0.52 13.28
C ILE A 379 -17.35 -1.67 13.21
N GLN A 380 -16.09 -1.38 12.91
CA GLN A 380 -15.06 -2.41 12.78
C GLN A 380 -14.85 -3.16 14.11
N ARG A 381 -14.70 -2.45 15.22
CA ARG A 381 -14.54 -3.07 16.55
C ARG A 381 -15.73 -3.98 16.90
N HIS A 382 -16.95 -3.53 16.61
CA HIS A 382 -18.15 -4.29 16.93
C HIS A 382 -18.34 -5.51 16.01
N LEU A 383 -17.89 -5.42 14.74
CA LEU A 383 -17.84 -6.56 13.82
C LEU A 383 -16.88 -7.64 14.33
N ASP A 384 -15.66 -7.23 14.72
CA ASP A 384 -14.65 -8.15 15.25
C ASP A 384 -15.15 -8.86 16.51
N LEU A 385 -15.84 -8.14 17.40
CA LEU A 385 -16.46 -8.71 18.61
C LEU A 385 -17.55 -9.72 18.27
N ALA A 386 -18.42 -9.39 17.32
CA ALA A 386 -19.49 -10.27 16.90
C ALA A 386 -18.95 -11.55 16.22
N LEU A 387 -17.92 -11.39 15.36
CA LEU A 387 -17.26 -12.53 14.72
C LEU A 387 -16.55 -13.42 15.73
N TYR A 388 -15.85 -12.84 16.70
CA TYR A 388 -15.21 -13.58 17.77
C TYR A 388 -16.22 -14.43 18.57
N ASP A 389 -17.37 -13.86 18.93
CA ASP A 389 -18.44 -14.57 19.63
C ASP A 389 -19.05 -15.69 18.77
N ALA A 390 -19.23 -15.44 17.47
CA ALA A 390 -19.67 -16.46 16.52
C ALA A 390 -18.72 -17.65 16.49
N LYS A 391 -17.42 -17.42 16.35
CA LYS A 391 -16.39 -18.47 16.37
C LYS A 391 -16.31 -19.22 17.71
N LYS A 392 -16.51 -18.51 18.83
CA LYS A 392 -16.54 -19.09 20.15
C LYS A 392 -17.72 -20.05 20.32
N SER A 393 -18.84 -19.77 19.68
CA SER A 393 -20.06 -20.58 19.73
C SER A 393 -20.03 -21.82 18.81
N GLY A 394 -18.98 -21.98 18.01
CA GLY A 394 -18.75 -23.09 17.08
C GLY A 394 -18.64 -22.64 15.62
N THR A 395 -18.36 -23.59 14.71
CA THR A 395 -18.23 -23.34 13.27
C THR A 395 -19.57 -23.03 12.62
N GLY A 396 -19.58 -22.17 11.59
CA GLY A 396 -20.77 -21.81 10.84
C GLY A 396 -21.80 -21.02 11.64
N ARG A 397 -21.35 -20.27 12.63
CA ARG A 397 -22.23 -19.48 13.50
C ARG A 397 -22.29 -18.02 13.07
N VAL A 398 -23.42 -17.40 13.44
CA VAL A 398 -23.69 -15.98 13.17
C VAL A 398 -24.01 -15.28 14.47
N THR A 399 -23.32 -14.19 14.72
CA THR A 399 -23.60 -13.35 15.88
C THR A 399 -23.87 -11.91 15.44
N PHE A 400 -24.98 -11.35 15.90
CA PHE A 400 -25.25 -9.92 15.83
C PHE A 400 -24.60 -9.24 17.02
N PHE A 401 -23.99 -8.08 16.74
CA PHE A 401 -23.42 -7.28 17.82
C PHE A 401 -24.53 -6.91 18.83
N ARG A 402 -24.19 -7.03 20.08
CA ARG A 402 -24.97 -6.57 21.24
C ARG A 402 -23.99 -5.99 22.27
N LYS A 403 -24.46 -5.05 23.06
CA LYS A 403 -23.58 -4.34 24.03
C LYS A 403 -22.96 -5.28 25.06
N GLU A 404 -23.70 -6.32 25.42
CA GLU A 404 -23.27 -7.37 26.36
C GLU A 404 -21.97 -8.06 25.91
N LEU A 405 -21.70 -8.16 24.59
CA LEU A 405 -20.44 -8.75 24.08
C LEU A 405 -19.20 -7.98 24.54
N VAL A 406 -19.31 -6.66 24.69
CA VAL A 406 -18.23 -5.83 25.23
C VAL A 406 -18.00 -6.12 26.70
N GLU A 407 -19.10 -6.31 27.44
CA GLU A 407 -19.08 -6.62 28.88
C GLU A 407 -18.51 -8.02 29.11
N ASP A 408 -18.97 -9.00 28.35
CA ASP A 408 -18.48 -10.40 28.38
C ASP A 408 -16.97 -10.47 28.15
N LEU A 409 -16.45 -9.73 27.17
CA LEU A 409 -15.03 -9.72 26.82
C LEU A 409 -14.16 -9.05 27.89
N ASN A 410 -14.66 -7.96 28.47
CA ASN A 410 -14.00 -7.31 29.60
C ASN A 410 -14.02 -8.21 30.84
N GLU A 411 -15.14 -8.91 31.10
CA GLU A 411 -15.22 -9.88 32.20
C GLU A 411 -14.24 -11.06 31.99
N GLU A 412 -14.12 -11.60 30.75
CA GLU A 412 -13.15 -12.66 30.42
C GLU A 412 -11.71 -12.19 30.66
N ALA A 413 -11.36 -10.97 30.22
CA ALA A 413 -10.03 -10.39 30.45
C ALA A 413 -9.71 -10.19 31.94
N GLU A 414 -10.67 -9.68 32.71
CA GLU A 414 -10.54 -9.54 34.17
C GLU A 414 -10.44 -10.90 34.87
N LEU A 415 -11.18 -11.92 34.39
CA LEU A 415 -11.08 -13.27 34.90
C LEU A 415 -9.70 -13.88 34.64
N VAL A 416 -9.12 -13.72 33.45
CA VAL A 416 -7.74 -14.19 33.15
C VAL A 416 -6.73 -13.57 34.12
N LYS A 417 -6.82 -12.26 34.31
CA LYS A 417 -5.94 -11.54 35.23
C LYS A 417 -6.12 -12.00 36.69
N GLY A 418 -7.38 -12.10 37.11
CA GLY A 418 -7.73 -12.58 38.45
C GLY A 418 -7.29 -14.02 38.69
N LEU A 419 -7.52 -14.91 37.70
CA LEU A 419 -7.14 -16.32 37.79
C LEU A 419 -5.61 -16.50 37.91
N ARG A 420 -4.83 -15.74 37.15
CA ARG A 420 -3.37 -15.75 37.26
C ARG A 420 -2.89 -15.35 38.65
N HIS A 421 -3.52 -14.33 39.23
CA HIS A 421 -3.25 -13.90 40.58
C HIS A 421 -3.68 -14.96 41.61
N ALA A 422 -4.87 -15.53 41.46
CA ALA A 422 -5.41 -16.56 42.36
C ALA A 422 -4.55 -17.82 42.42
N LEU A 423 -4.03 -18.28 41.26
CA LEU A 423 -3.09 -19.41 41.20
C LEU A 423 -1.78 -19.11 41.96
N ALA A 424 -1.24 -17.88 41.79
CA ALA A 424 -0.02 -17.47 42.48
C ALA A 424 -0.21 -17.32 44.01
N GLN A 425 -1.43 -17.04 44.48
CA GLN A 425 -1.77 -16.83 45.89
C GLN A 425 -2.47 -18.05 46.51
N ASN A 426 -2.52 -19.18 45.85
CA ASN A 426 -3.22 -20.40 46.31
C ASN A 426 -4.69 -20.16 46.72
N GLN A 427 -5.42 -19.28 46.02
CA GLN A 427 -6.84 -19.01 46.25
C GLN A 427 -7.76 -20.05 45.62
N ILE A 428 -7.18 -20.99 44.84
CA ILE A 428 -7.92 -22.07 44.23
C ILE A 428 -7.64 -23.36 45.04
N THR A 429 -8.72 -23.93 45.54
CA THR A 429 -8.63 -25.10 46.41
C THR A 429 -9.49 -26.26 45.89
N ALA A 430 -9.09 -27.48 46.21
CA ALA A 430 -9.91 -28.65 45.94
C ALA A 430 -11.01 -28.80 47.00
N PHE A 431 -12.27 -28.86 46.52
CA PHE A 431 -13.39 -29.34 47.30
C PHE A 431 -13.67 -30.77 46.94
N PHE A 432 -14.26 -31.52 47.84
CA PHE A 432 -14.43 -32.96 47.68
C PHE A 432 -15.91 -33.32 47.80
N GLN A 433 -16.38 -34.14 46.84
CA GLN A 433 -17.73 -34.67 46.82
C GLN A 433 -17.67 -36.21 46.95
N PRO A 434 -18.39 -36.81 47.89
CA PRO A 434 -18.33 -38.24 48.11
C PRO A 434 -18.99 -39.03 46.99
N VAL A 435 -18.34 -40.13 46.58
CA VAL A 435 -18.84 -41.17 45.69
C VAL A 435 -19.19 -42.39 46.54
N ILE A 436 -20.43 -42.86 46.44
CA ILE A 436 -21.00 -43.89 47.27
C ILE A 436 -21.14 -45.18 46.48
N ASN A 437 -20.60 -46.28 46.96
CA ASN A 437 -20.84 -47.58 46.39
C ASN A 437 -22.31 -48.03 46.69
N ILE A 438 -23.07 -48.28 45.63
CA ILE A 438 -24.52 -48.54 45.74
C ILE A 438 -24.80 -49.83 46.48
N LYS A 439 -23.94 -50.87 46.41
CA LYS A 439 -24.14 -52.15 47.03
C LYS A 439 -23.84 -52.12 48.52
N SER A 440 -22.71 -51.50 48.91
CA SER A 440 -22.29 -51.45 50.32
C SER A 440 -22.92 -50.32 51.11
N GLY A 441 -23.30 -49.24 50.42
CA GLY A 441 -23.75 -47.98 51.06
C GLY A 441 -22.64 -47.16 51.66
N CYS A 442 -21.38 -47.52 51.44
CA CYS A 442 -20.22 -46.91 52.05
C CYS A 442 -19.56 -45.97 51.01
N VAL A 443 -18.81 -44.96 51.50
CA VAL A 443 -17.99 -44.08 50.67
C VAL A 443 -16.87 -44.85 50.02
N GLU A 444 -16.78 -44.82 48.68
CA GLU A 444 -15.72 -45.41 47.89
C GLU A 444 -14.56 -44.45 47.71
N GLY A 445 -14.86 -43.18 47.65
CA GLY A 445 -13.88 -42.13 47.42
C GLY A 445 -14.55 -40.75 47.23
N PHE A 446 -13.80 -39.84 46.64
CA PHE A 446 -14.24 -38.46 46.40
C PHE A 446 -13.84 -37.97 45.02
N GLU A 447 -14.68 -37.17 44.42
CA GLU A 447 -14.29 -36.33 43.30
C GLU A 447 -13.76 -35.01 43.81
N ALA A 448 -12.57 -34.61 43.32
CA ALA A 448 -11.93 -33.34 43.63
C ALA A 448 -12.36 -32.30 42.61
N LEU A 449 -13.00 -31.28 43.06
CA LEU A 449 -13.60 -30.21 42.26
C LEU A 449 -12.97 -28.86 42.58
N ALA A 450 -12.34 -28.23 41.61
CA ALA A 450 -11.72 -26.92 41.78
C ALA A 450 -12.73 -25.84 42.23
N ARG A 451 -12.36 -25.06 43.23
CA ARG A 451 -13.14 -23.90 43.72
C ARG A 451 -12.23 -22.72 43.84
N TRP A 452 -12.62 -21.65 43.20
CA TRP A 452 -11.93 -20.33 43.32
C TRP A 452 -12.70 -19.47 44.31
N ILE A 453 -12.04 -19.13 45.39
CA ILE A 453 -12.59 -18.26 46.42
C ILE A 453 -11.80 -16.96 46.42
N ASP A 454 -12.31 -15.97 45.68
CA ASP A 454 -11.73 -14.65 45.62
C ASP A 454 -12.02 -13.89 46.93
N PRO A 455 -11.02 -13.28 47.59
CA PRO A 455 -11.23 -12.61 48.88
C PRO A 455 -12.15 -11.40 48.81
N VAL A 456 -12.35 -10.82 47.63
CA VAL A 456 -13.19 -9.62 47.41
C VAL A 456 -14.53 -9.99 46.77
N LYS A 457 -14.49 -10.82 45.70
CA LYS A 457 -15.66 -11.20 44.91
C LYS A 457 -16.41 -12.39 45.48
N GLY A 458 -15.82 -13.10 46.47
CA GLY A 458 -16.37 -14.34 46.95
C GLY A 458 -16.14 -15.55 46.03
N PRO A 459 -16.97 -16.60 46.10
CA PRO A 459 -16.81 -17.81 45.31
C PRO A 459 -17.12 -17.55 43.82
N ILE A 460 -16.14 -17.82 42.96
CA ILE A 460 -16.28 -17.76 41.50
C ILE A 460 -16.61 -19.15 40.97
N PRO A 461 -17.73 -19.33 40.23
CA PRO A 461 -18.18 -20.63 39.78
C PRO A 461 -17.21 -21.27 38.77
N PRO A 462 -17.01 -22.62 38.82
CA PRO A 462 -16.11 -23.34 37.90
C PRO A 462 -16.44 -23.14 36.43
N PHE A 463 -17.72 -23.11 36.04
CA PHE A 463 -18.15 -22.89 34.66
C PHE A 463 -17.73 -21.52 34.07
N LYS A 464 -17.35 -20.54 34.92
CA LYS A 464 -16.82 -19.24 34.50
C LYS A 464 -15.29 -19.29 34.30
N PHE A 465 -14.54 -19.86 35.23
CA PHE A 465 -13.08 -19.78 35.20
C PHE A 465 -12.38 -20.95 34.52
N ILE A 466 -12.94 -22.16 34.48
CA ILE A 466 -12.31 -23.32 33.83
C ILE A 466 -12.16 -23.11 32.32
N PRO A 467 -13.21 -22.67 31.55
CA PRO A 467 -13.06 -22.36 30.13
C PRO A 467 -12.04 -21.27 29.85
N VAL A 468 -11.97 -20.26 30.75
CA VAL A 468 -10.98 -19.19 30.68
C VAL A 468 -9.56 -19.72 30.94
N ALA A 469 -9.41 -20.64 31.90
CA ALA A 469 -8.13 -21.31 32.17
C ALA A 469 -7.64 -22.13 30.95
N GLU A 470 -8.53 -22.87 30.30
CA GLU A 470 -8.24 -23.66 29.11
C GLU A 470 -7.75 -22.77 27.95
N LYS A 471 -8.51 -21.72 27.59
CA LYS A 471 -8.17 -20.81 26.52
C LYS A 471 -6.87 -20.02 26.76
N SER A 472 -6.63 -19.64 28.02
CA SER A 472 -5.44 -18.87 28.41
C SER A 472 -4.21 -19.71 28.68
N GLY A 473 -4.32 -21.05 28.60
CA GLY A 473 -3.24 -21.99 28.94
C GLY A 473 -2.96 -22.13 30.45
N LEU A 474 -3.74 -21.45 31.30
CA LEU A 474 -3.58 -21.50 32.76
C LEU A 474 -4.09 -22.82 33.34
N ILE A 475 -4.84 -23.63 32.57
CA ILE A 475 -5.40 -24.89 32.99
C ILE A 475 -4.33 -25.91 33.44
N SER A 476 -3.14 -25.89 32.82
CA SER A 476 -2.03 -26.76 33.20
C SER A 476 -1.54 -26.47 34.62
N ILE A 477 -1.44 -25.19 34.99
CA ILE A 477 -1.03 -24.75 36.34
C ILE A 477 -2.13 -25.08 37.34
N LEU A 478 -3.38 -24.76 36.98
CA LEU A 478 -4.55 -25.03 37.80
C LEU A 478 -4.68 -26.55 38.08
N GLY A 479 -4.63 -27.36 37.04
CA GLY A 479 -4.76 -28.82 37.17
C GLY A 479 -3.63 -29.42 37.97
N ALA A 480 -2.37 -28.97 37.80
CA ALA A 480 -1.26 -29.40 38.65
C ALA A 480 -1.47 -29.10 40.12
N GLN A 481 -1.98 -27.92 40.43
CA GLN A 481 -2.27 -27.49 41.81
C GLN A 481 -3.40 -28.31 42.43
N ILE A 482 -4.50 -28.55 41.72
CA ILE A 482 -5.61 -29.36 42.17
C ILE A 482 -5.18 -30.82 42.31
N LEU A 483 -4.47 -31.41 41.37
CA LEU A 483 -3.94 -32.74 41.43
C LEU A 483 -3.07 -32.93 42.69
N LYS A 484 -2.15 -32.04 42.93
CA LYS A 484 -1.27 -32.09 44.11
C LYS A 484 -2.08 -32.01 45.41
N GLN A 485 -3.01 -31.04 45.53
CA GLN A 485 -3.87 -30.94 46.71
C GLN A 485 -4.72 -32.18 46.94
N SER A 486 -5.24 -32.77 45.87
CA SER A 486 -6.07 -33.97 45.92
C SER A 486 -5.27 -35.18 46.36
N CYS A 487 -4.07 -35.39 45.82
CA CYS A 487 -3.18 -36.46 46.23
C CYS A 487 -2.73 -36.32 47.70
N GLN A 488 -2.36 -35.11 48.12
CA GLN A 488 -2.02 -34.85 49.52
C GLN A 488 -3.18 -35.13 50.46
N GLN A 489 -4.40 -34.82 50.08
CA GLN A 489 -5.57 -35.09 50.91
C GLN A 489 -5.90 -36.59 50.94
N ALA A 490 -5.79 -37.27 49.80
CA ALA A 490 -5.97 -38.72 49.77
C ALA A 490 -4.94 -39.45 50.64
N MET A 491 -3.68 -38.99 50.67
CA MET A 491 -2.67 -39.55 51.56
C MET A 491 -3.01 -39.33 53.04
N ARG A 492 -3.52 -38.15 53.42
CA ARG A 492 -4.01 -37.89 54.78
C ARG A 492 -5.14 -38.83 55.19
N TRP A 493 -6.06 -39.16 54.28
CA TRP A 493 -7.09 -40.16 54.54
C TRP A 493 -6.51 -41.55 54.70
N GLN A 494 -5.51 -41.89 53.89
CA GLN A 494 -4.77 -43.18 54.03
C GLN A 494 -4.09 -43.28 55.40
N GLU A 495 -3.39 -42.25 55.86
CA GLU A 495 -2.75 -42.17 57.17
C GLU A 495 -3.75 -42.21 58.31
N ALA A 496 -4.96 -41.72 58.14
CA ALA A 496 -6.07 -41.82 59.07
C ALA A 496 -6.79 -43.21 59.06
N GLY A 497 -6.24 -44.17 58.33
CA GLY A 497 -6.78 -45.52 58.27
C GLY A 497 -7.93 -45.76 57.31
N LYS A 498 -8.20 -44.80 56.42
CA LYS A 498 -9.22 -44.89 55.37
C LYS A 498 -8.60 -45.45 54.06
N ASN A 499 -8.07 -46.65 54.16
CA ASN A 499 -7.19 -47.22 53.14
C ASN A 499 -7.82 -47.50 51.77
N ASN A 500 -9.13 -47.41 51.64
CA ASN A 500 -9.86 -47.69 50.40
C ASN A 500 -10.48 -46.43 49.74
N TRP A 501 -10.33 -45.21 50.34
CA TRP A 501 -10.90 -44.02 49.77
C TRP A 501 -10.03 -43.51 48.61
N THR A 502 -10.60 -43.52 47.43
CA THR A 502 -9.95 -43.03 46.21
C THR A 502 -10.22 -41.55 45.99
N VAL A 503 -9.35 -40.88 45.26
CA VAL A 503 -9.61 -39.49 44.81
C VAL A 503 -9.64 -39.44 43.30
N ALA A 504 -10.71 -38.87 42.76
CA ALA A 504 -10.87 -38.62 41.33
C ALA A 504 -10.56 -37.17 41.01
N VAL A 505 -9.83 -36.91 39.92
CA VAL A 505 -9.39 -35.57 39.48
C VAL A 505 -9.69 -35.40 38.01
N ASN A 506 -10.41 -34.31 37.68
CA ASN A 506 -10.73 -33.94 36.33
C ASN A 506 -9.49 -33.44 35.58
N VAL A 507 -9.30 -33.89 34.34
CA VAL A 507 -8.19 -33.54 33.46
C VAL A 507 -8.71 -32.98 32.15
N SER A 508 -8.29 -31.78 31.79
CA SER A 508 -8.74 -31.14 30.55
C SER A 508 -8.00 -31.67 29.32
N ALA A 509 -8.64 -31.56 28.17
CA ALA A 509 -8.05 -31.86 26.87
C ALA A 509 -6.70 -31.16 26.63
N ALA A 510 -6.61 -29.90 27.03
CA ALA A 510 -5.41 -29.09 26.85
C ALA A 510 -4.22 -29.63 27.66
N GLN A 511 -4.45 -30.20 28.84
CA GLN A 511 -3.40 -30.83 29.66
C GLN A 511 -2.90 -32.15 29.04
N ILE A 512 -3.80 -32.95 28.51
CA ILE A 512 -3.49 -34.27 27.94
C ILE A 512 -2.64 -34.11 26.65
N LEU A 513 -2.93 -33.11 25.85
CA LEU A 513 -2.18 -32.85 24.63
C LEU A 513 -0.82 -32.17 24.87
N GLN A 514 -0.55 -31.78 26.10
CA GLN A 514 0.74 -31.20 26.49
C GLN A 514 1.78 -32.31 26.70
N SER A 515 2.93 -32.21 26.07
CA SER A 515 4.04 -33.14 26.28
C SER A 515 4.50 -33.15 27.74
N GLY A 516 4.69 -34.38 28.32
CA GLY A 516 5.18 -34.55 29.70
C GLY A 516 4.10 -34.58 30.77
N PHE A 517 2.80 -34.65 30.41
CA PHE A 517 1.72 -34.72 31.41
C PHE A 517 1.78 -36.00 32.29
N VAL A 518 2.13 -37.17 31.73
CA VAL A 518 2.33 -38.40 32.49
C VAL A 518 3.46 -38.24 33.50
N ASP A 519 4.56 -37.62 33.10
CA ASP A 519 5.69 -37.37 34.02
C ASP A 519 5.31 -36.42 35.16
N GLN A 520 4.46 -35.41 34.85
CA GLN A 520 3.93 -34.52 35.87
C GLN A 520 3.06 -35.25 36.88
N VAL A 521 2.17 -36.15 36.43
CA VAL A 521 1.35 -36.98 37.34
C VAL A 521 2.24 -37.86 38.18
N ARG A 522 3.24 -38.52 37.59
CA ARG A 522 4.21 -39.38 38.32
C ARG A 522 4.95 -38.54 39.38
N ALA A 523 5.45 -37.38 39.04
CA ALA A 523 6.16 -36.50 39.99
C ALA A 523 5.28 -36.09 41.17
N VAL A 524 3.96 -35.86 40.96
CA VAL A 524 3.03 -35.55 42.04
C VAL A 524 2.80 -36.79 42.93
N LEU A 525 2.66 -37.99 42.37
CA LEU A 525 2.52 -39.22 43.16
C LEU A 525 3.77 -39.50 43.99
N ASP A 526 4.96 -39.32 43.39
CA ASP A 526 6.25 -39.49 44.10
C ASP A 526 6.41 -38.46 45.24
N GLU A 527 6.02 -37.17 44.99
CA GLU A 527 6.09 -36.11 46.01
C GLU A 527 5.11 -36.34 47.18
N THR A 528 3.92 -36.89 46.88
CA THR A 528 2.85 -37.07 47.88
C THR A 528 2.84 -38.44 48.49
N GLU A 529 3.67 -39.35 48.01
CA GLU A 529 3.75 -40.78 48.42
C GLU A 529 2.41 -41.53 48.32
N LEU A 530 1.47 -41.00 47.48
CA LEU A 530 0.15 -41.60 47.32
C LEU A 530 0.25 -42.87 46.48
N PRO A 531 -0.27 -44.04 46.94
CA PRO A 531 -0.37 -45.21 46.11
C PRO A 531 -1.16 -44.98 44.82
N PRO A 532 -0.61 -45.27 43.62
CA PRO A 532 -1.23 -44.89 42.35
C PRO A 532 -2.67 -45.39 42.16
N HIS A 533 -3.03 -46.55 42.72
CA HIS A 533 -4.37 -47.14 42.63
C HIS A 533 -5.46 -46.35 43.38
N LEU A 534 -5.07 -45.40 44.24
CA LEU A 534 -5.97 -44.48 44.93
C LEU A 534 -6.27 -43.21 44.14
N LEU A 535 -5.54 -42.95 43.04
CA LEU A 535 -5.81 -41.86 42.13
C LEU A 535 -6.64 -42.36 40.93
N CYS A 536 -7.71 -41.63 40.62
CA CYS A 536 -8.48 -41.78 39.40
C CYS A 536 -8.39 -40.46 38.57
N LEU A 537 -8.06 -40.56 37.30
CA LEU A 537 -8.07 -39.41 36.39
C LEU A 537 -9.32 -39.45 35.52
N GLU A 538 -10.09 -38.36 35.50
CA GLU A 538 -11.34 -38.27 34.79
C GLU A 538 -11.14 -37.46 33.51
N LEU A 539 -11.57 -38.02 32.37
CA LEU A 539 -11.37 -37.47 31.03
C LEU A 539 -12.72 -37.35 30.32
N THR A 540 -13.01 -36.17 29.78
CA THR A 540 -14.27 -35.94 29.06
C THR A 540 -14.28 -36.54 27.67
N GLU A 541 -15.47 -36.90 27.17
CA GLU A 541 -15.72 -37.51 25.87
C GLU A 541 -15.16 -36.67 24.70
N SER A 542 -15.13 -35.35 24.80
CA SER A 542 -14.66 -34.41 23.74
C SER A 542 -13.22 -34.62 23.29
N LEU A 543 -12.41 -35.32 24.08
CA LEU A 543 -11.01 -35.66 23.77
C LEU A 543 -10.83 -36.63 22.59
N PHE A 544 -11.85 -37.40 22.24
CA PHE A 544 -11.73 -38.51 21.30
C PHE A 544 -12.04 -38.15 19.86
N VAL A 545 -12.08 -36.84 19.54
CA VAL A 545 -12.35 -36.35 18.21
C VAL A 545 -11.03 -36.08 17.46
N GLY A 546 -10.79 -36.77 16.34
CA GLY A 546 -9.69 -36.47 15.40
C GLY A 546 -8.36 -37.16 15.71
N LYS A 547 -7.23 -36.48 15.41
CA LYS A 547 -5.86 -37.05 15.48
C LYS A 547 -5.33 -37.32 16.92
N SER A 548 -5.99 -36.81 17.95
CA SER A 548 -5.58 -36.91 19.34
C SER A 548 -5.74 -38.33 19.93
N MET A 549 -6.51 -39.16 19.29
CA MET A 549 -6.85 -40.50 19.80
C MET A 549 -5.64 -41.42 20.07
N LEU A 550 -4.63 -41.41 19.20
CA LEU A 550 -3.42 -42.22 19.38
C LEU A 550 -2.61 -41.75 20.59
N ILE A 551 -2.55 -40.44 20.82
CA ILE A 551 -1.87 -39.85 21.98
C ILE A 551 -2.59 -40.25 23.27
N VAL A 552 -3.91 -40.10 23.29
CA VAL A 552 -4.74 -40.47 24.45
C VAL A 552 -4.63 -41.95 24.76
N LYS A 553 -4.71 -42.84 23.76
CA LYS A 553 -4.57 -44.28 23.95
C LYS A 553 -3.23 -44.66 24.60
N LYS A 554 -2.14 -44.07 24.08
CA LYS A 554 -0.80 -44.32 24.64
C LYS A 554 -0.71 -43.88 26.10
N MET A 555 -1.22 -42.69 26.40
CA MET A 555 -1.22 -42.13 27.74
C MET A 555 -2.07 -42.95 28.72
N LEU A 556 -3.27 -43.40 28.33
CA LEU A 556 -4.10 -44.30 29.17
C LEU A 556 -3.39 -45.62 29.47
N GLN A 557 -2.61 -46.18 28.52
CA GLN A 557 -1.78 -47.36 28.76
C GLN A 557 -0.69 -47.08 29.79
N GLU A 558 0.01 -45.95 29.68
CA GLU A 558 1.05 -45.53 30.63
C GLU A 558 0.46 -45.36 32.05
N PHE A 559 -0.73 -44.74 32.18
CA PHE A 559 -1.43 -44.64 33.47
C PHE A 559 -1.80 -46.02 34.04
N ARG A 560 -2.29 -46.92 33.21
CA ARG A 560 -2.59 -48.28 33.61
C ARG A 560 -1.35 -49.05 34.11
N GLU A 561 -0.21 -48.89 33.42
CA GLU A 561 1.08 -49.48 33.84
C GLU A 561 1.58 -48.91 35.17
N LEU A 562 1.31 -47.62 35.44
CA LEU A 562 1.58 -47.00 36.73
C LEU A 562 0.60 -47.42 37.83
N GLY A 563 -0.51 -48.10 37.49
CA GLY A 563 -1.56 -48.50 38.42
C GLY A 563 -2.58 -47.42 38.74
N ILE A 564 -2.56 -46.30 37.99
CA ILE A 564 -3.53 -45.18 38.10
C ILE A 564 -4.83 -45.60 37.45
N LYS A 565 -5.96 -45.33 38.09
CA LYS A 565 -7.30 -45.59 37.53
C LYS A 565 -7.72 -44.43 36.58
N THR A 566 -8.51 -44.78 35.58
CA THR A 566 -9.02 -43.80 34.63
C THR A 566 -10.54 -43.92 34.48
N ALA A 567 -11.22 -42.76 34.35
CA ALA A 567 -12.66 -42.73 34.14
C ALA A 567 -12.99 -41.88 32.91
N LEU A 568 -13.97 -42.31 32.14
CA LEU A 568 -14.59 -41.54 31.08
C LEU A 568 -15.73 -40.71 31.68
N ASP A 569 -15.64 -39.39 31.57
CA ASP A 569 -16.58 -38.45 32.16
C ASP A 569 -17.55 -37.83 31.13
N ASP A 570 -18.70 -37.32 31.62
CA ASP A 570 -19.78 -36.68 30.84
C ASP A 570 -20.33 -37.57 29.69
N PHE A 571 -20.36 -38.88 29.85
CA PHE A 571 -20.75 -39.80 28.79
C PHE A 571 -22.18 -39.58 28.30
N GLY A 572 -22.32 -39.38 26.95
CA GLY A 572 -23.60 -39.24 26.25
C GLY A 572 -23.97 -37.79 25.91
N THR A 573 -23.18 -36.80 26.32
CA THR A 573 -23.39 -35.37 25.97
C THR A 573 -22.72 -34.96 24.66
N GLY A 574 -21.84 -35.80 24.10
CA GLY A 574 -21.04 -35.56 22.92
C GLY A 574 -21.35 -36.49 21.73
N TYR A 575 -20.46 -36.45 20.72
CA TYR A 575 -20.53 -37.27 19.50
C TYR A 575 -19.80 -38.60 19.71
N SER A 576 -20.24 -39.45 20.64
CA SER A 576 -19.60 -40.74 20.84
C SER A 576 -19.81 -41.71 19.68
N SER A 577 -18.73 -42.01 18.97
CA SER A 577 -18.68 -43.26 18.23
C SER A 577 -18.35 -44.39 19.20
N LEU A 578 -19.31 -45.23 19.48
CA LEU A 578 -19.16 -46.42 20.33
C LEU A 578 -17.93 -47.29 20.03
N SER A 579 -17.40 -47.15 18.80
CA SER A 579 -16.19 -47.86 18.36
C SER A 579 -14.91 -47.46 19.11
N TYR A 580 -14.88 -46.33 19.79
CA TYR A 580 -13.68 -45.90 20.53
C TYR A 580 -13.59 -46.53 21.91
N LEU A 581 -14.75 -46.73 22.54
CA LEU A 581 -14.81 -47.30 23.89
C LEU A 581 -14.21 -48.70 23.97
N GLU A 582 -14.39 -49.55 22.95
CA GLU A 582 -13.85 -50.89 22.87
C GLU A 582 -12.30 -50.93 22.89
N HIS A 583 -11.67 -49.83 22.43
CA HIS A 583 -10.21 -49.80 22.23
C HIS A 583 -9.45 -48.99 23.28
N LEU A 584 -10.16 -48.32 24.19
CA LEU A 584 -9.56 -47.47 25.21
C LEU A 584 -9.66 -48.15 26.60
N PRO A 585 -8.56 -48.24 27.36
CA PRO A 585 -8.51 -48.98 28.60
C PRO A 585 -9.01 -48.19 29.82
N PHE A 586 -10.29 -47.75 29.79
CA PHE A 586 -10.92 -47.12 30.95
C PHE A 586 -11.34 -48.12 32.01
N ASP A 587 -11.22 -47.73 33.30
CA ASP A 587 -11.68 -48.53 34.43
C ASP A 587 -13.12 -48.17 34.81
N LYS A 588 -13.54 -46.91 34.63
CA LYS A 588 -14.87 -46.44 35.04
C LYS A 588 -15.52 -45.62 33.92
N LEU A 589 -16.86 -45.63 33.90
CA LEU A 589 -17.68 -44.75 33.06
C LEU A 589 -18.61 -43.95 33.98
N LYS A 590 -18.55 -42.60 33.89
CA LYS A 590 -19.41 -41.66 34.60
C LYS A 590 -20.58 -41.26 33.70
N ILE A 591 -21.80 -41.48 34.17
CA ILE A 591 -23.01 -41.12 33.42
C ILE A 591 -23.46 -39.77 33.86
N ASP A 592 -23.53 -38.82 32.91
CA ASP A 592 -23.92 -37.43 33.15
C ASP A 592 -25.32 -37.32 33.80
N ARG A 593 -25.48 -36.28 34.61
CA ARG A 593 -26.72 -35.94 35.31
C ARG A 593 -27.94 -35.86 34.39
N ALA A 594 -27.79 -35.46 33.13
CA ALA A 594 -28.92 -35.33 32.18
C ALA A 594 -29.67 -36.66 31.97
N PHE A 595 -28.98 -37.81 32.13
CA PHE A 595 -29.61 -39.14 32.03
C PHE A 595 -30.18 -39.62 33.35
N VAL A 596 -29.61 -39.20 34.47
CA VAL A 596 -30.03 -39.60 35.82
C VAL A 596 -31.23 -38.79 36.28
N LYS A 597 -31.25 -37.51 35.94
CA LYS A 597 -32.33 -36.59 36.28
C LYS A 597 -33.65 -37.07 35.75
N ASP A 598 -34.68 -37.04 36.62
CA ASP A 598 -36.03 -37.48 36.31
C ASP A 598 -36.16 -38.95 35.89
N ALA A 599 -35.14 -39.77 36.17
CA ALA A 599 -35.22 -41.22 35.96
C ALA A 599 -36.32 -41.82 36.85
N ARG A 600 -37.34 -42.39 36.21
CA ARG A 600 -38.47 -43.05 36.85
C ARG A 600 -38.75 -44.36 36.15
N GLU A 601 -39.25 -45.31 36.88
CA GLU A 601 -39.55 -46.64 36.32
C GLU A 601 -40.44 -46.52 35.07
N GLY A 602 -40.00 -47.08 33.95
CA GLY A 602 -40.68 -47.06 32.67
C GLY A 602 -40.49 -45.77 31.86
N SER A 603 -39.68 -44.79 32.30
CA SER A 603 -39.37 -43.60 31.51
C SER A 603 -38.35 -43.90 30.41
N LYS A 604 -38.33 -43.06 29.35
CA LYS A 604 -37.34 -43.17 28.28
C LYS A 604 -35.91 -43.04 28.81
N ASN A 605 -35.69 -42.16 29.78
CA ASN A 605 -34.36 -41.98 30.41
C ASN A 605 -33.90 -43.27 31.12
N THR A 606 -34.80 -43.98 31.79
CA THR A 606 -34.47 -45.25 32.45
C THR A 606 -34.03 -46.33 31.46
N GLU A 607 -34.67 -46.44 30.30
CA GLU A 607 -34.24 -47.40 29.28
C GLU A 607 -32.87 -46.99 28.66
N LEU A 608 -32.60 -45.70 28.50
CA LEU A 608 -31.28 -45.21 28.08
C LEU A 608 -30.21 -45.53 29.12
N LEU A 609 -30.47 -45.23 30.41
CA LEU A 609 -29.57 -45.57 31.53
C LEU A 609 -29.24 -47.05 31.54
N LYS A 610 -30.25 -47.92 31.40
CA LYS A 610 -30.09 -49.35 31.31
C LYS A 610 -29.18 -49.77 30.16
N GLY A 611 -29.35 -49.15 28.99
CA GLY A 611 -28.51 -49.37 27.81
C GLY A 611 -27.05 -49.01 28.09
N ILE A 612 -26.81 -47.83 28.68
CA ILE A 612 -25.47 -47.33 29.00
C ILE A 612 -24.78 -48.21 30.07
N ILE A 613 -25.49 -48.56 31.15
CA ILE A 613 -24.92 -49.40 32.23
C ILE A 613 -24.53 -50.78 31.67
N ASN A 614 -25.41 -51.44 30.90
CA ASN A 614 -25.12 -52.73 30.30
C ASN A 614 -23.93 -52.66 29.31
N LEU A 615 -23.81 -51.56 28.53
CA LEU A 615 -22.69 -51.35 27.65
C LEU A 615 -21.37 -51.23 28.42
N ALA A 616 -21.33 -50.39 29.46
CA ALA A 616 -20.15 -50.20 30.30
C ALA A 616 -19.70 -51.52 30.95
N HIS A 617 -20.63 -52.30 31.54
CA HIS A 617 -20.34 -53.59 32.10
C HIS A 617 -19.87 -54.61 31.05
N GLY A 618 -20.46 -54.59 29.85
CA GLY A 618 -20.03 -55.43 28.73
C GLY A 618 -18.59 -55.15 28.28
N LEU A 619 -18.10 -53.92 28.48
CA LEU A 619 -16.72 -53.48 28.23
C LEU A 619 -15.79 -53.66 29.45
N GLY A 620 -16.29 -54.18 30.57
CA GLY A 620 -15.52 -54.38 31.79
C GLY A 620 -15.28 -53.14 32.63
N MET A 621 -16.04 -52.06 32.41
CA MET A 621 -15.96 -50.81 33.17
C MET A 621 -16.98 -50.78 34.31
N LEU A 622 -16.62 -50.17 35.44
CA LEU A 622 -17.54 -49.82 36.52
C LEU A 622 -18.31 -48.56 36.17
N VAL A 623 -19.55 -48.44 36.65
CA VAL A 623 -20.41 -47.32 36.37
C VAL A 623 -20.58 -46.40 37.59
N VAL A 624 -20.33 -45.12 37.41
CA VAL A 624 -20.64 -44.05 38.37
C VAL A 624 -21.77 -43.21 37.81
N ALA A 625 -22.93 -43.18 38.48
CA ALA A 625 -24.04 -42.34 38.10
C ALA A 625 -23.98 -40.98 38.81
N GLU A 626 -24.01 -39.89 38.04
CA GLU A 626 -23.85 -38.53 38.57
C GLU A 626 -25.17 -37.82 38.78
N GLY A 627 -25.17 -36.83 39.69
CA GLY A 627 -26.22 -35.86 39.87
C GLY A 627 -27.52 -36.46 40.44
N ALA A 628 -27.47 -37.56 41.17
CA ALA A 628 -28.65 -38.04 41.86
C ALA A 628 -29.07 -37.10 43.00
N GLU A 629 -30.30 -36.61 42.93
CA GLU A 629 -30.86 -35.64 43.88
C GLU A 629 -32.02 -36.19 44.70
N THR A 630 -32.65 -37.30 44.26
CA THR A 630 -33.84 -37.87 44.87
C THR A 630 -33.68 -39.37 45.17
N GLU A 631 -34.41 -39.84 46.21
CA GLU A 631 -34.49 -41.26 46.55
C GLU A 631 -35.05 -42.11 45.40
N SER A 632 -35.96 -41.56 44.59
CA SER A 632 -36.50 -42.25 43.41
C SER A 632 -35.45 -42.54 42.34
N GLU A 633 -34.56 -41.58 42.06
CA GLU A 633 -33.45 -41.74 41.15
C GLU A 633 -32.47 -42.82 41.68
N LEU A 634 -32.13 -42.74 42.96
CA LEU A 634 -31.28 -43.72 43.61
C LEU A 634 -31.87 -45.15 43.55
N ALA A 635 -33.18 -45.30 43.75
CA ALA A 635 -33.86 -46.60 43.64
C ALA A 635 -33.79 -47.18 42.22
N VAL A 636 -33.95 -46.32 41.17
CA VAL A 636 -33.76 -46.72 39.78
C VAL A 636 -32.33 -47.18 39.49
N LEU A 637 -31.34 -46.40 39.91
CA LEU A 637 -29.93 -46.75 39.74
C LEU A 637 -29.55 -48.08 40.37
N ARG A 638 -30.10 -48.36 41.58
CA ARG A 638 -29.95 -49.63 42.29
C ARG A 638 -30.55 -50.81 41.50
N LYS A 639 -31.77 -50.59 40.97
CA LYS A 639 -32.46 -51.63 40.17
C LYS A 639 -31.73 -51.92 38.86
N LEU A 640 -31.06 -50.92 38.29
CA LEU A 640 -30.27 -51.06 37.07
C LEU A 640 -28.84 -51.57 37.31
N ASN A 641 -28.48 -51.88 38.59
CA ASN A 641 -27.15 -52.33 39.00
C ASN A 641 -26.02 -51.38 38.66
N ALA A 642 -26.20 -50.07 38.75
CA ALA A 642 -25.09 -49.14 38.75
C ALA A 642 -24.15 -49.44 39.94
N ASP A 643 -22.84 -49.27 39.79
CA ASP A 643 -21.87 -49.69 40.84
C ASP A 643 -21.73 -48.61 41.90
N SER A 644 -21.64 -47.33 41.48
CA SER A 644 -21.45 -46.20 42.39
C SER A 644 -22.35 -45.02 41.98
N VAL A 645 -22.63 -44.12 42.91
CA VAL A 645 -23.46 -42.96 42.72
C VAL A 645 -22.87 -41.73 43.39
N GLN A 646 -23.02 -40.60 42.75
CA GLN A 646 -22.64 -39.30 43.26
C GLN A 646 -23.79 -38.32 43.06
N GLY A 647 -24.06 -37.43 44.03
CA GLY A 647 -25.11 -36.46 43.89
C GLY A 647 -25.45 -35.72 45.17
N TYR A 648 -26.30 -34.69 45.02
CA TYR A 648 -26.70 -33.83 46.14
C TYR A 648 -27.64 -34.53 47.12
N ILE A 649 -28.13 -35.68 46.80
CA ILE A 649 -28.84 -36.53 47.75
C ILE A 649 -27.97 -36.92 48.95
N PHE A 650 -26.66 -37.07 48.75
CA PHE A 650 -25.71 -37.38 49.79
C PHE A 650 -25.01 -36.16 50.35
N ALA A 651 -24.35 -35.41 49.45
CA ALA A 651 -23.65 -34.20 49.85
C ALA A 651 -23.29 -33.34 48.63
N LYS A 652 -23.16 -32.01 48.84
CA LYS A 652 -22.56 -31.08 47.87
C LYS A 652 -21.03 -31.12 48.02
N PRO A 653 -20.27 -30.68 46.99
CA PRO A 653 -18.83 -30.49 47.13
C PRO A 653 -18.49 -29.57 48.30
N MET A 654 -17.56 -29.99 49.17
CA MET A 654 -17.21 -29.29 50.40
C MET A 654 -15.70 -29.35 50.69
N PRO A 655 -15.18 -28.50 51.58
CA PRO A 655 -13.78 -28.57 52.01
C PRO A 655 -13.43 -29.97 52.63
N ALA A 656 -12.16 -30.33 52.56
CA ALA A 656 -11.66 -31.66 52.94
C ALA A 656 -12.10 -32.14 54.33
N ASP A 657 -12.01 -31.26 55.34
CA ASP A 657 -12.39 -31.62 56.70
C ASP A 657 -13.88 -31.93 56.82
N SER A 658 -14.72 -31.12 56.18
CA SER A 658 -16.18 -31.38 56.15
C SER A 658 -16.51 -32.66 55.36
N ALA A 659 -15.78 -32.94 54.28
CA ALA A 659 -15.94 -34.12 53.47
C ALA A 659 -15.61 -35.40 54.25
N THR A 660 -14.54 -35.37 55.03
CA THR A 660 -14.15 -36.48 55.93
C THR A 660 -15.24 -36.77 56.98
N ILE A 661 -15.72 -35.74 57.67
CA ILE A 661 -16.77 -35.90 58.66
C ILE A 661 -18.07 -36.44 58.03
N THR A 662 -18.45 -35.88 56.86
CA THR A 662 -19.66 -36.31 56.17
C THR A 662 -19.57 -37.76 55.71
N ALA A 663 -18.40 -38.18 55.18
CA ALA A 663 -18.17 -39.57 54.79
C ALA A 663 -18.25 -40.52 55.96
N GLU A 664 -17.67 -40.18 57.10
CA GLU A 664 -17.76 -41.00 58.31
C GLU A 664 -19.22 -41.11 58.82
N LEU A 665 -20.01 -40.06 58.73
CA LEU A 665 -21.44 -40.12 59.06
C LEU A 665 -22.23 -41.02 58.07
N ILE A 666 -21.90 -40.96 56.79
CA ILE A 666 -22.51 -41.85 55.77
C ILE A 666 -22.19 -43.30 56.06
N ASP A 667 -20.93 -43.60 56.32
CA ASP A 667 -20.46 -44.98 56.61
C ASP A 667 -21.06 -45.50 57.91
N GLN A 668 -21.16 -44.67 58.99
CA GLN A 668 -21.74 -45.06 60.26
C GLN A 668 -23.25 -45.33 60.22
N LYS A 669 -23.96 -44.50 59.43
CA LYS A 669 -25.42 -44.58 59.33
C LYS A 669 -25.88 -45.65 58.38
N ASN A 670 -24.99 -46.26 57.57
CA ASN A 670 -25.38 -47.13 56.47
C ASN A 670 -26.52 -46.48 55.67
N LEU A 671 -26.30 -45.25 55.21
CA LEU A 671 -27.33 -44.32 54.68
C LEU A 671 -27.98 -44.80 53.35
N LEU A 672 -27.74 -46.02 53.00
CA LEU A 672 -28.67 -46.73 52.13
C LEU A 672 -29.77 -47.32 52.97
N PRO A 673 -31.05 -46.98 52.89
CA PRO A 673 -32.11 -47.59 53.58
C PRO A 673 -32.10 -49.12 53.28
N ASN A 674 -31.48 -49.88 54.17
CA ASN A 674 -31.53 -51.29 54.09
C ASN A 674 -32.79 -51.75 54.76
N LYS A 675 -33.50 -52.59 54.07
CA LYS A 675 -34.70 -53.38 54.42
C LYS A 675 -36.00 -52.73 53.99
N ILE A 676 -36.31 -52.84 52.72
CA ILE A 676 -37.61 -53.36 52.40
C ILE A 676 -37.45 -54.89 52.64
N SER A 677 -37.87 -55.27 53.81
CA SER A 677 -38.10 -56.71 54.17
C SER A 677 -38.96 -57.32 53.09
N ALA A 678 -38.63 -58.59 52.80
CA ALA A 678 -39.32 -59.57 51.97
C ALA A 678 -40.82 -59.47 51.95
#